data_c3612023fa98b94d9a8c0b53c788d210
#
_entry.id   c3612023fa98b94d9a8c0b53c788d210
#
_cell.length_a   1.000
_cell.length_b   1.000
_cell.length_c   1.000
_cell.angle_alpha   90.00
_cell.angle_beta   90.00
_cell.angle_gamma   90.00
#
_symmetry.space_group_name_H-M   'P 1'
#
loop_
_entity.id
_entity.type
_entity.pdbx_description
1 polymer ?
#
loop_
_entity_poly.entity_id
_entity_poly.type
_entity_poly.pdbx_seq_one_letter_code
_entity_poly.pdbx_strand_id
1 'polypeptide(L)'
;MTENKQSYDESQIQVLEGLEAVRKRPGMYIGTTSSRGLHHLVYEIVDNSIDEALAGFCSHIEVTINEDNSITVVDNGRGMPVGIHPKMGRSTIEVIMTVLHAGGKFGGGGYKVSGGLHGVGASVVNALSEACEVTVTREGKVWQQKYSRGNILGDVTQIGESDGHGTKTWFKPDHEIFETTEFEFEILQSRLRELAFLNKGIRITLADKREGQENVETYYYEGGIKEFVNYLNRNKDVLHPEPIYVEGEKDGIIAEVSLQYNDGYTENLYSFANNIDTIEGGTHLVGFKTAITRVINDYAKKFGHIKESDKNLSGDDVREGLTAVVSVKISEPQFEGQTKTKLGNSEVRGVVDSIVADGVGTFLEENPAVGKIIIDKALMAARARDAARKARELTRKSVLERSTLPGKLADCSSKDPMECEIYIVEGDSAGGSAKQGRNRKFQAILPLRGKILNVEKQRLDRILNADSIRSMVTAFGAGIGKDFDVSKLRYNRIIIMTDADVDGAHIRTLLLTFFYRYMRPLIDEGHVFIAQPPLYKISKGKKEVYAYSDEELESALNEMGGKDSSVDIQRYKGLGEMNANQLWDTTMNPEERILLKATVEDAIAADEIFTILMGDKVEPRREFIQKNAKKVSNLDI
;
A
#
# COMPACT_ATOMS: atom_id res chain seq x y z
N MET A 1 33.55 3.75 40.17
CA MET A 1 33.37 3.57 38.73
C MET A 1 33.11 4.94 38.16
N THR A 2 34.08 5.52 37.50
CA THR A 2 33.99 6.87 36.87
C THR A 2 33.16 6.71 35.60
N GLU A 3 31.96 7.26 35.58
CA GLU A 3 31.17 7.45 34.37
C GLU A 3 31.95 8.34 33.39
N ASN A 4 32.38 7.73 32.30
CA ASN A 4 32.96 8.44 31.16
C ASN A 4 31.81 9.18 30.47
N LYS A 5 31.51 10.42 30.91
CA LYS A 5 30.65 11.33 30.16
C LYS A 5 31.41 11.69 28.89
N GLN A 6 31.01 11.02 27.77
CA GLN A 6 31.42 11.50 26.44
C GLN A 6 30.94 12.94 26.31
N SER A 7 31.90 13.86 26.25
CA SER A 7 31.62 15.28 26.01
C SER A 7 31.11 15.42 24.57
N TYR A 8 29.89 15.96 24.41
CA TYR A 8 29.37 16.34 23.10
C TYR A 8 30.07 17.65 22.70
N ASP A 9 31.00 17.58 21.75
CA ASP A 9 31.76 18.70 21.23
C ASP A 9 31.79 18.75 19.70
N GLU A 10 32.43 19.74 19.11
CA GLU A 10 32.48 20.02 17.68
C GLU A 10 33.05 18.84 16.87
N SER A 11 33.92 18.03 17.48
CA SER A 11 34.54 16.88 16.81
C SER A 11 33.53 15.73 16.52
N GLN A 12 32.39 15.75 17.20
CA GLN A 12 31.30 14.77 16.99
C GLN A 12 30.31 15.17 15.88
N ILE A 13 30.45 16.40 15.37
CA ILE A 13 29.63 16.85 14.23
C ILE A 13 30.26 16.33 12.93
N GLN A 14 29.67 15.27 12.38
CA GLN A 14 30.10 14.72 11.08
C GLN A 14 29.35 15.44 9.95
N VAL A 15 30.11 15.99 9.01
CA VAL A 15 29.57 16.50 7.74
C VAL A 15 29.70 15.39 6.70
N LEU A 16 28.58 14.95 6.15
CA LEU A 16 28.53 13.96 5.08
C LEU A 16 28.35 14.71 3.76
N GLU A 17 29.24 14.46 2.80
CA GLU A 17 29.18 15.10 1.49
C GLU A 17 28.77 14.11 0.39
N GLY A 18 28.05 14.61 -0.61
CA GLY A 18 27.70 13.86 -1.82
C GLY A 18 26.94 12.56 -1.55
N LEU A 19 27.30 11.51 -2.28
CA LEU A 19 26.60 10.22 -2.25
C LEU A 19 26.91 9.38 -1.00
N GLU A 20 27.92 9.72 -0.23
CA GLU A 20 28.21 9.07 1.07
C GLU A 20 27.06 9.29 2.07
N ALA A 21 26.43 10.47 2.04
CA ALA A 21 25.26 10.78 2.86
C ALA A 21 24.09 9.84 2.55
N VAL A 22 23.87 9.51 1.26
CA VAL A 22 22.82 8.59 0.81
C VAL A 22 23.08 7.19 1.35
N ARG A 23 24.30 6.68 1.25
CA ARG A 23 24.67 5.34 1.74
C ARG A 23 24.58 5.21 3.26
N LYS A 24 24.94 6.26 4.01
CA LYS A 24 24.84 6.26 5.49
C LYS A 24 23.41 6.40 6.01
N ARG A 25 22.53 7.07 5.26
CA ARG A 25 21.12 7.34 5.65
C ARG A 25 20.17 7.09 4.50
N PRO A 26 20.11 5.85 3.95
CA PRO A 26 19.28 5.54 2.77
C PRO A 26 17.80 5.81 3.02
N GLY A 27 17.30 5.58 4.24
CA GLY A 27 15.90 5.84 4.60
C GLY A 27 15.45 7.29 4.42
N MET A 28 16.37 8.28 4.40
CA MET A 28 16.02 9.67 4.11
C MET A 28 15.64 9.89 2.63
N TYR A 29 16.09 9.02 1.72
CA TYR A 29 15.92 9.15 0.28
C TYR A 29 14.90 8.16 -0.30
N ILE A 30 14.89 6.93 0.21
CA ILE A 30 14.01 5.84 -0.27
C ILE A 30 13.00 5.35 0.78
N GLY A 31 12.93 6.01 1.94
CA GLY A 31 11.99 5.72 3.02
C GLY A 31 12.38 4.52 3.90
N THR A 32 12.84 3.42 3.34
CA THR A 32 13.23 2.19 4.06
C THR A 32 14.25 1.39 3.25
N THR A 33 14.93 0.44 3.89
CA THR A 33 15.85 -0.52 3.24
C THR A 33 15.23 -1.91 3.04
N SER A 34 13.94 -2.07 3.36
CA SER A 34 13.17 -3.28 3.10
C SER A 34 12.84 -3.45 1.61
N SER A 35 12.06 -4.50 1.26
CA SER A 35 11.53 -4.74 -0.10
C SER A 35 10.93 -3.49 -0.73
N ARG A 36 10.17 -2.68 0.02
CA ARG A 36 9.58 -1.43 -0.47
C ARG A 36 10.63 -0.43 -0.96
N GLY A 37 11.70 -0.21 -0.20
CA GLY A 37 12.80 0.68 -0.60
C GLY A 37 13.60 0.13 -1.78
N LEU A 38 13.76 -1.20 -1.87
CA LEU A 38 14.38 -1.85 -3.01
C LEU A 38 13.62 -1.55 -4.32
N HIS A 39 12.30 -1.76 -4.33
CA HIS A 39 11.47 -1.49 -5.51
C HIS A 39 11.41 0.00 -5.85
N HIS A 40 11.57 0.89 -4.86
CA HIS A 40 11.62 2.33 -5.09
C HIS A 40 12.79 2.75 -6.00
N LEU A 41 13.91 2.02 -6.01
CA LEU A 41 15.01 2.28 -6.95
C LEU A 41 14.55 2.16 -8.41
N VAL A 42 13.71 1.17 -8.71
CA VAL A 42 13.14 1.00 -10.07
C VAL A 42 12.23 2.19 -10.40
N TYR A 43 11.40 2.60 -9.45
CA TYR A 43 10.47 3.73 -9.66
C TYR A 43 11.20 5.02 -9.97
N GLU A 44 12.31 5.33 -9.30
CA GLU A 44 13.10 6.53 -9.57
C GLU A 44 13.67 6.58 -10.99
N ILE A 45 14.06 5.43 -11.55
CA ILE A 45 14.54 5.39 -12.94
C ILE A 45 13.36 5.45 -13.93
N VAL A 46 12.29 4.70 -13.70
CA VAL A 46 11.10 4.69 -14.55
C VAL A 46 10.44 6.07 -14.57
N ASP A 47 10.35 6.76 -13.44
CA ASP A 47 9.77 8.12 -13.36
C ASP A 47 10.55 9.12 -14.22
N ASN A 48 11.88 8.94 -14.41
CA ASN A 48 12.64 9.76 -15.34
C ASN A 48 12.23 9.50 -16.80
N SER A 49 11.95 8.26 -17.16
CA SER A 49 11.44 7.88 -18.49
C SER A 49 9.99 8.37 -18.71
N ILE A 50 9.17 8.33 -17.67
CA ILE A 50 7.81 8.91 -17.68
C ILE A 50 7.86 10.44 -17.84
N ASP A 51 8.81 11.14 -17.23
CA ASP A 51 8.98 12.58 -17.41
C ASP A 51 9.35 12.92 -18.89
N GLU A 52 10.15 12.09 -19.56
CA GLU A 52 10.39 12.18 -21.00
C GLU A 52 9.11 11.97 -21.83
N ALA A 53 8.24 11.08 -21.37
CA ALA A 53 6.96 10.82 -22.02
C ALA A 53 5.97 11.99 -21.81
N LEU A 54 5.89 12.56 -20.61
CA LEU A 54 5.11 13.78 -20.33
C LEU A 54 5.59 14.98 -21.14
N ALA A 55 6.89 15.03 -21.46
CA ALA A 55 7.46 16.02 -22.35
C ALA A 55 7.22 15.72 -23.84
N GLY A 56 6.60 14.58 -24.18
CA GLY A 56 6.23 14.18 -25.54
C GLY A 56 7.36 13.49 -26.33
N PHE A 57 8.44 13.05 -25.69
CA PHE A 57 9.61 12.50 -26.34
C PHE A 57 9.79 10.98 -26.15
N CYS A 58 9.06 10.35 -25.23
CA CYS A 58 9.13 8.92 -25.01
C CYS A 58 7.75 8.27 -25.23
N SER A 59 7.73 7.13 -25.89
CA SER A 59 6.53 6.33 -26.18
C SER A 59 6.64 4.89 -25.72
N HIS A 60 7.84 4.42 -25.41
CA HIS A 60 8.09 3.05 -24.99
C HIS A 60 9.13 2.99 -23.86
N ILE A 61 8.80 2.24 -22.82
CA ILE A 61 9.65 1.97 -21.67
C ILE A 61 9.69 0.46 -21.46
N GLU A 62 10.90 -0.10 -21.32
CA GLU A 62 11.10 -1.51 -21.01
C GLU A 62 11.79 -1.65 -19.65
N VAL A 63 11.23 -2.44 -18.77
CA VAL A 63 11.79 -2.80 -17.45
C VAL A 63 12.07 -4.29 -17.44
N THR A 64 13.29 -4.69 -17.16
CA THR A 64 13.68 -6.10 -17.10
C THR A 64 14.29 -6.44 -15.75
N ILE A 65 13.75 -7.46 -15.08
CA ILE A 65 14.41 -8.17 -13.98
C ILE A 65 15.33 -9.20 -14.63
N ASN A 66 16.65 -9.02 -14.47
CA ASN A 66 17.63 -9.91 -15.06
C ASN A 66 17.84 -11.18 -14.23
N GLU A 67 18.49 -12.20 -14.78
CA GLU A 67 18.76 -13.50 -14.14
C GLU A 67 19.46 -13.37 -12.78
N ASP A 68 20.32 -12.36 -12.63
CA ASP A 68 21.09 -12.07 -11.41
C ASP A 68 20.43 -11.09 -10.42
N ASN A 69 19.12 -10.87 -10.55
CA ASN A 69 18.35 -9.87 -9.80
C ASN A 69 18.85 -8.42 -9.98
N SER A 70 19.54 -8.10 -11.06
CA SER A 70 19.75 -6.71 -11.48
C SER A 70 18.55 -6.22 -12.28
N ILE A 71 18.42 -4.89 -12.41
CA ILE A 71 17.36 -4.26 -13.19
C ILE A 71 17.96 -3.57 -14.42
N THR A 72 17.26 -3.68 -15.52
CA THR A 72 17.50 -2.87 -16.73
C THR A 72 16.24 -2.07 -17.03
N VAL A 73 16.37 -0.76 -17.17
CA VAL A 73 15.32 0.14 -17.67
C VAL A 73 15.80 0.77 -18.96
N VAL A 74 14.99 0.67 -20.01
CA VAL A 74 15.28 1.26 -21.34
C VAL A 74 14.11 2.14 -21.74
N ASP A 75 14.39 3.36 -22.17
CA ASP A 75 13.42 4.25 -22.79
C ASP A 75 13.86 4.70 -24.19
N ASN A 76 12.91 5.11 -24.99
CA ASN A 76 13.14 5.73 -26.29
C ASN A 76 12.97 7.26 -26.24
N GLY A 77 13.31 7.90 -25.12
CA GLY A 77 13.32 9.35 -24.95
C GLY A 77 14.48 10.03 -25.67
N ARG A 78 14.70 11.32 -25.38
CA ARG A 78 15.80 12.10 -26.03
C ARG A 78 17.20 11.62 -25.66
N GLY A 79 17.33 10.81 -24.62
CA GLY A 79 18.60 10.47 -23.98
C GLY A 79 19.14 11.60 -23.10
N MET A 80 19.87 11.26 -22.04
CA MET A 80 20.51 12.24 -21.17
C MET A 80 21.48 13.12 -21.98
N PRO A 81 21.64 14.43 -21.63
CA PRO A 81 22.67 15.26 -22.23
C PRO A 81 24.07 14.69 -21.96
N VAL A 82 24.93 14.60 -23.00
CA VAL A 82 26.28 14.00 -22.91
C VAL A 82 27.41 15.03 -22.84
N GLY A 83 27.11 16.29 -23.20
CA GLY A 83 28.09 17.37 -23.23
C GLY A 83 28.64 17.73 -21.85
N ILE A 84 29.70 18.55 -21.83
CA ILE A 84 30.32 19.05 -20.60
C ILE A 84 29.38 20.05 -19.92
N HIS A 85 29.09 19.82 -18.66
CA HIS A 85 28.25 20.72 -17.85
C HIS A 85 28.99 22.05 -17.57
N PRO A 86 28.42 23.22 -17.93
CA PRO A 86 29.14 24.49 -17.89
C PRO A 86 29.72 24.88 -16.53
N LYS A 87 29.01 24.58 -15.44
CA LYS A 87 29.44 24.93 -14.08
C LYS A 87 30.36 23.88 -13.45
N MET A 88 30.21 22.61 -13.82
CA MET A 88 30.90 21.50 -13.15
C MET A 88 32.16 21.05 -13.90
N GLY A 89 32.31 21.39 -15.19
CA GLY A 89 33.46 20.99 -16.01
C GLY A 89 33.57 19.49 -16.28
N ARG A 90 32.50 18.73 -16.01
CA ARG A 90 32.37 17.28 -16.16
C ARG A 90 31.24 16.93 -17.10
N SER A 91 31.21 15.70 -17.64
CA SER A 91 30.10 15.22 -18.45
C SER A 91 28.76 15.37 -17.71
N THR A 92 27.71 15.78 -18.43
CA THR A 92 26.39 15.95 -17.83
C THR A 92 25.83 14.61 -17.32
N ILE A 93 26.13 13.47 -17.97
CA ILE A 93 25.78 12.13 -17.47
C ILE A 93 26.40 11.93 -16.08
N GLU A 94 27.69 12.20 -15.94
CA GLU A 94 28.39 12.08 -14.66
C GLU A 94 27.75 12.97 -13.58
N VAL A 95 27.44 14.22 -13.91
CA VAL A 95 26.81 15.16 -12.97
C VAL A 95 25.45 14.64 -12.51
N ILE A 96 24.59 14.13 -13.43
CA ILE A 96 23.28 13.57 -13.09
C ILE A 96 23.40 12.35 -12.17
N MET A 97 24.40 11.50 -12.41
CA MET A 97 24.56 10.24 -11.70
C MET A 97 25.33 10.37 -10.38
N THR A 98 26.07 11.47 -10.13
CA THR A 98 26.94 11.58 -8.95
C THR A 98 26.71 12.82 -8.09
N VAL A 99 25.94 13.80 -8.56
CA VAL A 99 25.69 15.04 -7.80
C VAL A 99 24.23 15.09 -7.34
N LEU A 100 24.02 15.22 -6.04
CA LEU A 100 22.69 15.45 -5.50
C LEU A 100 22.18 16.82 -5.92
N HIS A 101 20.86 16.91 -6.11
CA HIS A 101 20.19 18.13 -6.56
C HIS A 101 20.68 18.66 -7.91
N ALA A 102 21.09 17.76 -8.81
CA ALA A 102 21.45 18.07 -10.18
C ALA A 102 20.38 17.49 -11.13
N GLY A 103 19.83 18.32 -12.02
CA GLY A 103 18.84 17.85 -12.99
C GLY A 103 18.29 18.97 -13.85
N GLY A 104 17.78 18.63 -15.04
CA GLY A 104 17.17 19.56 -15.99
C GLY A 104 15.75 20.03 -15.63
N LYS A 105 15.26 19.65 -14.45
CA LYS A 105 13.88 19.91 -13.96
C LYS A 105 13.80 21.16 -13.06
N PHE A 106 14.93 21.76 -12.71
CA PHE A 106 15.02 22.98 -11.93
C PHE A 106 15.06 24.23 -12.83
N GLY A 107 13.99 24.76 -13.29
CA GLY A 107 14.02 26.04 -13.99
C GLY A 107 13.38 26.10 -15.37
N GLY A 108 12.42 25.24 -15.66
CA GLY A 108 11.43 25.47 -16.73
C GLY A 108 11.87 25.31 -18.17
N GLY A 109 13.12 24.95 -18.46
CA GLY A 109 13.62 24.90 -19.83
C GLY A 109 13.35 23.60 -20.61
N GLY A 110 13.19 22.48 -19.93
CA GLY A 110 13.08 21.16 -20.58
C GLY A 110 11.81 20.38 -20.28
N TYR A 111 11.17 20.65 -19.13
CA TYR A 111 9.99 19.95 -18.66
C TYR A 111 9.00 20.95 -18.06
N LYS A 112 7.79 21.03 -18.62
CA LYS A 112 6.71 21.87 -18.06
C LYS A 112 6.06 21.21 -16.84
N VAL A 113 6.01 19.89 -16.83
CA VAL A 113 5.46 19.05 -15.78
C VAL A 113 6.44 17.91 -15.55
N SER A 114 6.78 17.61 -14.31
CA SER A 114 7.61 16.44 -13.96
C SER A 114 7.24 15.89 -12.60
N GLY A 115 7.42 14.57 -12.41
CA GLY A 115 7.32 13.90 -11.11
C GLY A 115 8.62 14.00 -10.32
N GLY A 116 9.76 14.05 -11.01
CA GLY A 116 11.09 14.18 -10.42
C GLY A 116 11.41 15.61 -10.01
N LEU A 117 11.18 15.97 -8.74
CA LEU A 117 11.32 17.35 -8.23
C LEU A 117 12.67 17.66 -7.61
N HIS A 118 13.33 16.68 -7.03
CA HIS A 118 14.48 16.88 -6.16
C HIS A 118 15.84 16.72 -6.86
N GLY A 119 15.86 16.19 -8.11
CA GLY A 119 17.08 15.94 -8.85
C GLY A 119 18.04 14.98 -8.15
N VAL A 120 17.51 13.97 -7.47
CA VAL A 120 18.31 13.00 -6.69
C VAL A 120 18.10 11.54 -7.11
N GLY A 121 17.03 11.21 -7.82
CA GLY A 121 16.64 9.81 -8.08
C GLY A 121 17.75 8.97 -8.71
N ALA A 122 18.30 9.40 -9.85
CA ALA A 122 19.36 8.66 -10.53
C ALA A 122 20.64 8.53 -9.68
N SER A 123 21.03 9.59 -8.97
CA SER A 123 22.22 9.57 -8.10
C SER A 123 22.01 8.72 -6.85
N VAL A 124 20.79 8.65 -6.32
CA VAL A 124 20.41 7.76 -5.21
C VAL A 124 20.48 6.29 -5.65
N VAL A 125 19.93 5.94 -6.82
CA VAL A 125 20.04 4.59 -7.38
C VAL A 125 21.51 4.18 -7.55
N ASN A 126 22.33 5.05 -8.10
CA ASN A 126 23.77 4.82 -8.23
C ASN A 126 24.44 4.60 -6.87
N ALA A 127 24.16 5.46 -5.89
CA ALA A 127 24.74 5.35 -4.54
C ALA A 127 24.39 4.05 -3.82
N LEU A 128 23.16 3.54 -4.02
CA LEU A 128 22.63 2.36 -3.34
C LEU A 128 22.78 1.06 -4.15
N SER A 129 23.53 1.11 -5.26
CA SER A 129 23.83 -0.06 -6.10
C SER A 129 25.29 -0.46 -5.98
N GLU A 130 25.56 -1.77 -5.90
CA GLU A 130 26.92 -2.30 -5.95
C GLU A 130 27.57 -2.03 -7.32
N ALA A 131 26.76 -2.05 -8.37
CA ALA A 131 27.17 -1.70 -9.73
C ALA A 131 26.02 -0.98 -10.48
N CYS A 132 26.36 0.03 -11.26
CA CYS A 132 25.42 0.77 -12.08
C CYS A 132 26.08 1.15 -13.41
N GLU A 133 25.31 1.06 -14.49
CA GLU A 133 25.75 1.41 -15.83
C GLU A 133 24.67 2.22 -16.53
N VAL A 134 25.08 3.33 -17.12
CA VAL A 134 24.20 4.16 -17.94
C VAL A 134 24.73 4.20 -19.36
N THR A 135 23.85 3.83 -20.30
CA THR A 135 24.12 3.93 -21.75
C THR A 135 23.13 4.94 -22.33
N VAL A 136 23.62 5.92 -23.03
CA VAL A 136 22.84 6.97 -23.68
C VAL A 136 23.05 6.94 -25.17
N THR A 137 21.95 6.82 -25.92
CA THR A 137 21.94 6.96 -27.37
C THR A 137 21.41 8.34 -27.74
N ARG A 138 22.27 9.18 -28.31
CA ARG A 138 21.94 10.55 -28.63
C ARG A 138 22.84 11.09 -29.74
N GLU A 139 22.27 11.86 -30.67
CA GLU A 139 23.00 12.56 -31.74
C GLU A 139 23.86 11.61 -32.58
N GLY A 140 23.31 10.43 -32.91
CA GLY A 140 23.97 9.42 -33.72
C GLY A 140 25.05 8.59 -33.02
N LYS A 141 25.23 8.79 -31.71
CA LYS A 141 26.31 8.16 -30.94
C LYS A 141 25.76 7.43 -29.72
N VAL A 142 26.48 6.39 -29.30
CA VAL A 142 26.19 5.64 -28.08
C VAL A 142 27.29 5.90 -27.05
N TRP A 143 26.89 6.44 -25.88
CA TRP A 143 27.77 6.80 -24.78
C TRP A 143 27.51 5.92 -23.60
N GLN A 144 28.54 5.58 -22.83
CA GLN A 144 28.43 4.74 -21.65
C GLN A 144 29.30 5.26 -20.50
N GLN A 145 28.80 5.12 -19.28
CA GLN A 145 29.59 5.29 -18.07
C GLN A 145 29.18 4.24 -17.04
N LYS A 146 30.15 3.77 -16.25
CA LYS A 146 29.99 2.73 -15.22
C LYS A 146 30.32 3.28 -13.85
N TYR A 147 29.61 2.75 -12.85
CA TYR A 147 29.73 3.18 -11.47
C TYR A 147 29.71 1.98 -10.52
N SER A 148 30.26 2.15 -9.33
CA SER A 148 30.13 1.22 -8.24
C SER A 148 29.94 1.97 -6.93
N ARG A 149 28.84 1.70 -6.23
CA ARG A 149 28.52 2.33 -4.93
C ARG A 149 28.61 3.87 -4.96
N GLY A 150 28.13 4.47 -6.04
CA GLY A 150 28.20 5.90 -6.28
C GLY A 150 29.51 6.41 -6.85
N ASN A 151 30.56 5.60 -6.89
CA ASN A 151 31.87 5.99 -7.42
C ASN A 151 31.96 5.73 -8.92
N ILE A 152 32.65 6.62 -9.63
CA ILE A 152 32.91 6.51 -11.06
C ILE A 152 33.99 5.47 -11.29
N LEU A 153 33.78 4.54 -12.24
CA LEU A 153 34.77 3.53 -12.65
C LEU A 153 35.57 3.94 -13.90
N GLY A 154 35.25 5.08 -14.48
CA GLY A 154 35.93 5.62 -15.66
C GLY A 154 35.16 6.78 -16.28
N ASP A 155 35.79 7.47 -17.20
CA ASP A 155 35.18 8.59 -17.95
C ASP A 155 34.02 8.10 -18.82
N VAL A 156 33.13 9.03 -19.21
CA VAL A 156 32.11 8.77 -20.24
C VAL A 156 32.79 8.47 -21.56
N THR A 157 32.52 7.30 -22.12
CA THR A 157 33.13 6.83 -23.37
C THR A 157 32.09 6.62 -24.47
N GLN A 158 32.45 6.99 -25.70
CA GLN A 158 31.68 6.59 -26.88
C GLN A 158 31.97 5.13 -27.19
N ILE A 159 30.93 4.29 -27.16
CA ILE A 159 31.05 2.83 -27.39
C ILE A 159 30.53 2.39 -28.76
N GLY A 160 29.86 3.28 -29.51
CA GLY A 160 29.30 2.95 -30.81
C GLY A 160 28.56 4.11 -31.44
N GLU A 161 27.89 3.81 -32.55
CA GLU A 161 27.00 4.70 -33.29
C GLU A 161 25.63 4.03 -33.43
N SER A 162 24.55 4.82 -33.44
CA SER A 162 23.18 4.34 -33.61
C SER A 162 22.27 5.48 -34.05
N ASP A 163 21.36 5.20 -34.97
CA ASP A 163 20.32 6.13 -35.41
C ASP A 163 19.17 6.27 -34.39
N GLY A 164 19.18 5.46 -33.33
CA GLY A 164 18.20 5.53 -32.25
C GLY A 164 18.44 6.68 -31.28
N HIS A 165 17.56 6.78 -30.28
CA HIS A 165 17.72 7.71 -29.17
C HIS A 165 17.12 7.07 -27.89
N GLY A 166 17.57 7.51 -26.71
CA GLY A 166 17.05 7.04 -25.45
C GLY A 166 18.11 6.82 -24.40
N THR A 167 17.67 6.33 -23.26
CA THR A 167 18.53 5.98 -22.12
C THR A 167 18.31 4.53 -21.72
N LYS A 168 19.40 3.82 -21.47
CA LYS A 168 19.40 2.52 -20.82
C LYS A 168 20.14 2.64 -19.50
N THR A 169 19.47 2.36 -18.40
CA THR A 169 20.05 2.28 -17.06
C THR A 169 19.99 0.85 -16.59
N TRP A 170 21.15 0.28 -16.27
CA TRP A 170 21.28 -1.01 -15.61
C TRP A 170 21.85 -0.81 -14.22
N PHE A 171 21.30 -1.47 -13.21
CA PHE A 171 21.83 -1.39 -11.85
C PHE A 171 21.58 -2.67 -11.08
N LYS A 172 22.49 -2.96 -10.14
CA LYS A 172 22.41 -4.06 -9.21
C LYS A 172 22.42 -3.53 -7.79
N PRO A 173 21.34 -3.72 -7.00
CA PRO A 173 21.25 -3.22 -5.63
C PRO A 173 22.37 -3.73 -4.74
N ASP A 174 22.82 -2.91 -3.80
CA ASP A 174 23.90 -3.28 -2.87
C ASP A 174 23.35 -4.09 -1.69
N HIS A 175 23.75 -5.36 -1.60
CA HIS A 175 23.35 -6.28 -0.53
C HIS A 175 23.84 -5.84 0.87
N GLU A 176 24.80 -4.91 0.98
CA GLU A 176 25.22 -4.32 2.25
C GLU A 176 24.23 -3.27 2.78
N ILE A 177 23.30 -2.80 1.95
CA ILE A 177 22.31 -1.76 2.28
C ILE A 177 20.92 -2.36 2.49
N PHE A 178 20.51 -3.25 1.60
CA PHE A 178 19.15 -3.78 1.58
C PHE A 178 19.02 -5.09 2.34
N GLU A 179 17.89 -5.25 3.03
CA GLU A 179 17.52 -6.49 3.74
C GLU A 179 17.32 -7.66 2.78
N THR A 180 16.87 -7.36 1.57
CA THR A 180 16.74 -8.28 0.43
C THR A 180 17.13 -7.56 -0.86
N THR A 181 17.67 -8.28 -1.83
CA THR A 181 17.93 -7.78 -3.18
C THR A 181 17.08 -8.49 -4.23
N GLU A 182 16.07 -9.25 -3.81
CA GLU A 182 15.15 -9.95 -4.71
C GLU A 182 13.96 -9.05 -5.06
N PHE A 183 13.79 -8.79 -6.37
CA PHE A 183 12.65 -8.04 -6.87
C PHE A 183 11.43 -8.94 -7.03
N GLU A 184 10.26 -8.42 -6.66
CA GLU A 184 8.97 -9.08 -6.82
C GLU A 184 8.28 -8.57 -8.09
N PHE A 185 8.02 -9.48 -9.03
CA PHE A 185 7.40 -9.14 -10.31
C PHE A 185 6.04 -8.45 -10.11
N GLU A 186 5.22 -8.95 -9.22
CA GLU A 186 3.87 -8.46 -8.95
C GLU A 186 3.86 -7.01 -8.42
N ILE A 187 4.87 -6.63 -7.63
CA ILE A 187 5.02 -5.26 -7.11
C ILE A 187 5.33 -4.29 -8.26
N LEU A 188 6.31 -4.64 -9.10
CA LEU A 188 6.64 -3.83 -10.28
C LEU A 188 5.47 -3.80 -11.27
N GLN A 189 4.80 -4.93 -11.49
CA GLN A 189 3.63 -5.06 -12.35
C GLN A 189 2.54 -4.05 -12.00
N SER A 190 2.17 -3.97 -10.72
CA SER A 190 1.12 -3.07 -10.24
C SER A 190 1.46 -1.62 -10.55
N ARG A 191 2.66 -1.19 -10.21
CA ARG A 191 3.10 0.20 -10.42
C ARG A 191 3.25 0.57 -11.90
N LEU A 192 3.82 -0.31 -12.71
CA LEU A 192 4.02 -0.04 -14.14
C LEU A 192 2.69 0.00 -14.91
N ARG A 193 1.73 -0.85 -14.52
CA ARG A 193 0.36 -0.81 -15.05
C ARG A 193 -0.34 0.51 -14.70
N GLU A 194 -0.22 0.96 -13.46
CA GLU A 194 -0.76 2.25 -13.00
C GLU A 194 -0.18 3.41 -13.82
N LEU A 195 1.15 3.45 -14.01
CA LEU A 195 1.81 4.47 -14.82
C LEU A 195 1.33 4.46 -16.28
N ALA A 196 1.07 3.28 -16.84
CA ALA A 196 0.53 3.17 -18.19
C ALA A 196 -0.91 3.72 -18.29
N PHE A 197 -1.75 3.51 -17.27
CA PHE A 197 -3.09 4.12 -17.22
C PHE A 197 -3.05 5.65 -17.07
N LEU A 198 -2.11 6.17 -16.28
CA LEU A 198 -1.98 7.62 -16.04
C LEU A 198 -1.42 8.37 -17.26
N ASN A 199 -0.78 7.66 -18.19
CA ASN A 199 -0.11 8.25 -19.35
C ASN A 199 -0.61 7.61 -20.64
N LYS A 200 -1.68 8.18 -21.22
CA LYS A 200 -2.30 7.70 -22.46
C LYS A 200 -1.26 7.47 -23.57
N GLY A 201 -1.29 6.31 -24.21
CA GLY A 201 -0.47 6.01 -25.37
C GLY A 201 0.99 5.68 -25.09
N ILE A 202 1.40 5.58 -23.82
CA ILE A 202 2.70 5.02 -23.45
C ILE A 202 2.60 3.49 -23.40
N ARG A 203 3.59 2.84 -24.00
CA ARG A 203 3.78 1.39 -23.87
C ARG A 203 4.84 1.11 -22.82
N ILE A 204 4.48 0.33 -21.79
CA ILE A 204 5.42 -0.11 -20.76
C ILE A 204 5.46 -1.64 -20.78
N THR A 205 6.66 -2.20 -20.96
CA THR A 205 6.89 -3.66 -20.94
C THR A 205 7.68 -4.03 -19.68
N LEU A 206 7.19 -5.01 -18.95
CA LEU A 206 7.89 -5.62 -17.82
C LEU A 206 8.26 -7.06 -18.19
N ALA A 207 9.54 -7.39 -18.11
CA ALA A 207 10.06 -8.74 -18.37
C ALA A 207 10.79 -9.28 -17.13
N ASP A 208 10.52 -10.51 -16.75
CA ASP A 208 11.30 -11.29 -15.79
C ASP A 208 12.10 -12.35 -16.57
N LYS A 209 13.42 -12.37 -16.40
CA LYS A 209 14.33 -13.33 -17.06
C LYS A 209 14.93 -14.34 -16.10
N ARG A 210 14.50 -14.36 -14.84
CA ARG A 210 14.99 -15.31 -13.86
C ARG A 210 14.53 -16.71 -14.18
N GLU A 211 15.40 -17.69 -14.01
CA GLU A 211 15.11 -19.10 -14.29
C GLU A 211 13.88 -19.60 -13.51
N GLY A 212 12.92 -20.17 -14.21
CA GLY A 212 11.65 -20.66 -13.64
C GLY A 212 10.62 -19.58 -13.28
N GLN A 213 10.91 -18.32 -13.57
CA GLN A 213 10.02 -17.17 -13.33
C GLN A 213 9.77 -16.35 -14.60
N GLU A 214 10.21 -16.84 -15.77
CA GLU A 214 10.13 -16.11 -17.02
C GLU A 214 8.71 -15.63 -17.31
N ASN A 215 8.55 -14.33 -17.39
CA ASN A 215 7.28 -13.66 -17.67
C ASN A 215 7.50 -12.37 -18.43
N VAL A 216 6.59 -12.02 -19.34
CA VAL A 216 6.61 -10.74 -20.07
C VAL A 216 5.19 -10.21 -20.14
N GLU A 217 5.00 -9.01 -19.64
CA GLU A 217 3.73 -8.29 -19.74
C GLU A 217 3.93 -6.90 -20.34
N THR A 218 2.97 -6.48 -21.16
CA THR A 218 2.98 -5.17 -21.79
C THR A 218 1.69 -4.42 -21.46
N TYR A 219 1.82 -3.19 -21.01
CA TYR A 219 0.73 -2.29 -20.65
C TYR A 219 0.65 -1.16 -21.65
N TYR A 220 -0.53 -0.95 -22.21
CA TYR A 220 -0.81 0.10 -23.18
C TYR A 220 -2.31 0.43 -23.15
N TYR A 221 -2.66 1.64 -22.75
CA TYR A 221 -4.04 2.07 -22.54
C TYR A 221 -4.31 3.41 -23.26
N GLU A 222 -5.12 3.35 -24.30
CA GLU A 222 -5.50 4.55 -25.06
C GLU A 222 -6.56 5.40 -24.34
N GLY A 223 -7.42 4.77 -23.55
CA GLY A 223 -8.44 5.44 -22.76
C GLY A 223 -7.94 6.04 -21.44
N GLY A 224 -6.68 5.78 -21.07
CA GLY A 224 -6.05 6.38 -19.90
C GLY A 224 -6.79 6.10 -18.59
N ILE A 225 -7.07 7.12 -17.77
CA ILE A 225 -7.72 6.95 -16.47
C ILE A 225 -9.18 6.48 -16.58
N LYS A 226 -9.84 6.60 -17.73
CA LYS A 226 -11.17 6.00 -17.96
C LYS A 226 -11.07 4.47 -17.97
N GLU A 227 -10.07 3.91 -18.65
CA GLU A 227 -9.80 2.48 -18.61
C GLU A 227 -9.32 2.03 -17.22
N PHE A 228 -8.61 2.89 -16.51
CA PHE A 228 -8.20 2.61 -15.14
C PHE A 228 -9.40 2.39 -14.21
N VAL A 229 -10.42 3.24 -14.27
CA VAL A 229 -11.65 3.07 -13.48
C VAL A 229 -12.39 1.78 -13.87
N ASN A 230 -12.46 1.43 -15.16
CA ASN A 230 -13.00 0.16 -15.62
C ASN A 230 -12.21 -1.04 -15.05
N TYR A 231 -10.89 -0.94 -15.06
CA TYR A 231 -10.01 -1.96 -14.47
C TYR A 231 -10.28 -2.13 -12.96
N LEU A 232 -10.38 -1.03 -12.21
CA LEU A 232 -10.66 -1.04 -10.77
C LEU A 232 -12.04 -1.62 -10.42
N ASN A 233 -13.00 -1.50 -11.35
CA ASN A 233 -14.36 -2.00 -11.18
C ASN A 233 -14.63 -3.36 -11.85
N ARG A 234 -13.63 -3.99 -12.52
CA ARG A 234 -13.84 -5.24 -13.27
C ARG A 234 -14.46 -6.38 -12.46
N ASN A 235 -14.21 -6.39 -11.15
CA ASN A 235 -14.73 -7.39 -10.21
C ASN A 235 -15.94 -6.89 -9.40
N LYS A 236 -16.50 -5.70 -9.73
CA LYS A 236 -17.64 -5.07 -9.05
C LYS A 236 -18.84 -4.98 -10.01
N ASP A 237 -20.04 -4.90 -9.47
CA ASP A 237 -21.25 -4.68 -10.28
C ASP A 237 -21.49 -3.19 -10.45
N VAL A 238 -21.17 -2.68 -11.65
CA VAL A 238 -21.25 -1.26 -11.94
C VAL A 238 -22.71 -0.83 -12.16
N LEU A 239 -23.08 0.35 -11.70
CA LEU A 239 -24.43 0.90 -11.81
C LEU A 239 -24.70 1.61 -13.14
N HIS A 240 -23.65 1.96 -13.86
CA HIS A 240 -23.71 2.52 -15.21
C HIS A 240 -22.51 2.01 -16.03
N PRO A 241 -22.70 1.73 -17.35
CA PRO A 241 -21.73 0.98 -18.14
C PRO A 241 -20.42 1.75 -18.37
N GLU A 242 -20.49 3.06 -18.59
CA GLU A 242 -19.32 3.88 -18.91
C GLU A 242 -18.93 4.76 -17.72
N PRO A 243 -17.63 4.84 -17.36
CA PRO A 243 -17.15 5.83 -16.40
C PRO A 243 -17.42 7.27 -16.88
N ILE A 244 -17.79 8.13 -15.95
CA ILE A 244 -17.85 9.58 -16.18
C ILE A 244 -16.41 10.08 -16.26
N TYR A 245 -16.07 10.81 -17.31
CA TYR A 245 -14.75 11.37 -17.52
C TYR A 245 -14.83 12.88 -17.68
N VAL A 246 -13.97 13.59 -16.99
CA VAL A 246 -13.85 15.04 -17.00
C VAL A 246 -12.39 15.42 -17.12
N GLU A 247 -12.07 16.31 -18.04
CA GLU A 247 -10.73 16.88 -18.23
C GLU A 247 -10.84 18.39 -18.40
N GLY A 248 -9.91 19.13 -17.85
CA GLY A 248 -9.84 20.57 -18.04
C GLY A 248 -8.50 21.14 -17.61
N GLU A 249 -8.22 22.34 -18.11
CA GLU A 249 -7.05 23.15 -17.74
C GLU A 249 -7.50 24.50 -17.23
N LYS A 250 -6.95 24.93 -16.11
CA LYS A 250 -7.19 26.25 -15.54
C LYS A 250 -5.97 26.71 -14.74
N ASP A 251 -5.55 27.94 -14.94
CA ASP A 251 -4.41 28.55 -14.25
C ASP A 251 -3.11 27.76 -14.39
N GLY A 252 -2.92 27.07 -15.55
CA GLY A 252 -1.76 26.22 -15.82
C GLY A 252 -1.77 24.86 -15.10
N ILE A 253 -2.88 24.51 -14.45
CA ILE A 253 -3.13 23.23 -13.81
C ILE A 253 -4.07 22.42 -14.69
N ILE A 254 -3.63 21.23 -15.08
CA ILE A 254 -4.47 20.25 -15.80
C ILE A 254 -5.04 19.29 -14.77
N ALA A 255 -6.36 19.07 -14.79
CA ALA A 255 -7.01 18.06 -13.98
C ALA A 255 -7.78 17.07 -14.86
N GLU A 256 -7.53 15.79 -14.66
CA GLU A 256 -8.27 14.68 -15.25
C GLU A 256 -8.94 13.90 -14.12
N VAL A 257 -10.23 13.64 -14.26
CA VAL A 257 -11.01 12.86 -13.29
C VAL A 257 -11.84 11.83 -14.03
N SER A 258 -11.78 10.58 -13.58
CA SER A 258 -12.68 9.54 -14.03
C SER A 258 -13.36 8.90 -12.83
N LEU A 259 -14.67 8.63 -12.93
CA LEU A 259 -15.44 8.09 -11.81
C LEU A 259 -16.58 7.18 -12.29
N GLN A 260 -16.89 6.16 -11.48
CA GLN A 260 -17.98 5.23 -11.74
C GLN A 260 -18.57 4.71 -10.43
N TYR A 261 -19.87 4.55 -10.38
CA TYR A 261 -20.54 3.96 -9.24
C TYR A 261 -20.77 2.47 -9.42
N ASN A 262 -20.63 1.73 -8.33
CA ASN A 262 -20.91 0.30 -8.23
C ASN A 262 -21.88 0.01 -7.07
N ASP A 263 -22.32 -1.22 -6.94
CA ASP A 263 -23.26 -1.65 -5.92
C ASP A 263 -22.66 -1.77 -4.51
N GLY A 264 -21.33 -1.73 -4.39
CA GLY A 264 -20.59 -1.80 -3.13
C GLY A 264 -20.89 -0.64 -2.16
N TYR A 265 -20.31 -0.72 -0.96
CA TYR A 265 -20.55 0.24 0.13
C TYR A 265 -19.33 1.09 0.49
N THR A 266 -18.18 0.77 -0.09
CA THR A 266 -16.91 1.49 0.15
C THR A 266 -16.67 2.55 -0.91
N GLU A 267 -16.01 3.66 -0.51
CA GLU A 267 -15.44 4.61 -1.48
C GLU A 267 -14.00 4.18 -1.81
N ASN A 268 -13.67 4.13 -3.09
CA ASN A 268 -12.33 3.83 -3.60
C ASN A 268 -11.84 5.03 -4.42
N LEU A 269 -11.03 5.86 -3.78
CA LEU A 269 -10.52 7.09 -4.37
C LEU A 269 -9.00 7.03 -4.48
N TYR A 270 -8.52 7.13 -5.69
CA TYR A 270 -7.08 7.16 -6.01
C TYR A 270 -6.73 8.54 -6.54
N SER A 271 -5.69 9.13 -6.00
CA SER A 271 -5.33 10.51 -6.34
C SER A 271 -3.85 10.64 -6.67
N PHE A 272 -3.55 11.35 -7.75
CA PHE A 272 -2.22 11.50 -8.31
C PHE A 272 -1.88 12.95 -8.58
N ALA A 273 -0.63 13.31 -8.34
CA ALA A 273 -0.07 14.59 -8.73
C ALA A 273 1.23 14.35 -9.52
N ASN A 274 1.28 14.76 -10.79
CA ASN A 274 2.38 14.48 -11.71
C ASN A 274 2.77 12.98 -11.72
N ASN A 275 1.78 12.09 -11.80
CA ASN A 275 1.88 10.63 -11.76
C ASN A 275 2.37 10.03 -10.42
N ILE A 276 2.57 10.83 -9.39
CA ILE A 276 2.92 10.37 -8.05
C ILE A 276 1.63 10.04 -7.29
N ASP A 277 1.55 8.83 -6.75
CA ASP A 277 0.43 8.43 -5.90
C ASP A 277 0.45 9.21 -4.58
N THR A 278 -0.61 9.95 -4.34
CA THR A 278 -0.82 10.72 -3.11
C THR A 278 -1.70 9.92 -2.15
N ILE A 279 -1.12 8.93 -1.51
CA ILE A 279 -1.84 7.97 -0.64
C ILE A 279 -2.63 8.69 0.47
N GLU A 280 -2.09 9.78 1.03
CA GLU A 280 -2.78 10.62 2.01
C GLU A 280 -3.68 11.69 1.37
N GLY A 281 -3.81 11.68 0.06
CA GLY A 281 -4.62 12.63 -0.71
C GLY A 281 -3.93 13.99 -0.86
N GLY A 282 -4.69 15.06 -0.59
CA GLY A 282 -4.22 16.43 -0.72
C GLY A 282 -5.33 17.36 -1.24
N THR A 283 -4.91 18.56 -1.63
CA THR A 283 -5.84 19.64 -2.05
C THR A 283 -6.68 19.27 -3.26
N HIS A 284 -6.14 18.53 -4.23
CA HIS A 284 -6.87 18.02 -5.42
C HIS A 284 -7.99 17.05 -5.04
N LEU A 285 -7.71 16.10 -4.14
CA LEU A 285 -8.72 15.16 -3.65
C LEU A 285 -9.79 15.86 -2.83
N VAL A 286 -9.42 16.86 -2.02
CA VAL A 286 -10.37 17.70 -1.28
C VAL A 286 -11.27 18.49 -2.23
N GLY A 287 -10.70 19.06 -3.30
CA GLY A 287 -11.45 19.74 -4.37
C GLY A 287 -12.48 18.82 -5.02
N PHE A 288 -12.06 17.62 -5.44
CA PHE A 288 -12.95 16.61 -5.99
C PHE A 288 -14.09 16.23 -5.03
N LYS A 289 -13.78 15.89 -3.76
CA LYS A 289 -14.78 15.50 -2.76
C LYS A 289 -15.81 16.60 -2.50
N THR A 290 -15.36 17.85 -2.52
CA THR A 290 -16.24 19.01 -2.35
C THR A 290 -17.15 19.18 -3.57
N ALA A 291 -16.59 19.16 -4.77
CA ALA A 291 -17.31 19.33 -6.01
C ALA A 291 -18.39 18.26 -6.22
N ILE A 292 -18.02 16.98 -6.13
CA ILE A 292 -18.97 15.89 -6.38
C ILE A 292 -20.15 15.92 -5.39
N THR A 293 -19.87 16.24 -4.12
CA THR A 293 -20.93 16.37 -3.11
C THR A 293 -21.88 17.50 -3.42
N ARG A 294 -21.36 18.65 -3.83
CA ARG A 294 -22.17 19.82 -4.20
C ARG A 294 -23.00 19.55 -5.45
N VAL A 295 -22.36 19.09 -6.51
CA VAL A 295 -23.03 18.85 -7.82
C VAL A 295 -24.17 17.85 -7.70
N ILE A 296 -23.98 16.75 -6.99
CA ILE A 296 -25.05 15.74 -6.79
C ILE A 296 -26.22 16.34 -6.00
N ASN A 297 -25.97 17.13 -4.96
CA ASN A 297 -27.03 17.79 -4.20
C ASN A 297 -27.79 18.83 -5.06
N ASP A 298 -27.07 19.67 -5.81
CA ASP A 298 -27.66 20.70 -6.66
C ASP A 298 -28.51 20.07 -7.77
N TYR A 299 -27.98 19.00 -8.41
CA TYR A 299 -28.72 18.25 -9.40
C TYR A 299 -29.99 17.59 -8.82
N ALA A 300 -29.85 16.94 -7.64
CA ALA A 300 -30.98 16.27 -6.99
C ALA A 300 -32.11 17.24 -6.62
N LYS A 301 -31.80 18.47 -6.19
CA LYS A 301 -32.77 19.52 -5.92
C LYS A 301 -33.35 20.06 -7.23
N LYS A 302 -32.52 20.45 -8.18
CA LYS A 302 -32.93 21.01 -9.46
C LYS A 302 -33.94 20.12 -10.20
N PHE A 303 -33.74 18.81 -10.16
CA PHE A 303 -34.63 17.84 -10.84
C PHE A 303 -35.65 17.17 -9.91
N GLY A 304 -35.84 17.67 -8.69
CA GLY A 304 -36.92 17.27 -7.77
C GLY A 304 -36.74 15.87 -7.15
N HIS A 305 -35.54 15.28 -7.15
CA HIS A 305 -35.27 14.02 -6.48
C HIS A 305 -35.27 14.17 -4.95
N ILE A 306 -34.89 15.34 -4.45
CA ILE A 306 -35.02 15.79 -3.06
C ILE A 306 -35.70 17.17 -3.04
N LYS A 307 -36.44 17.45 -1.96
CA LYS A 307 -37.12 18.78 -1.83
C LYS A 307 -36.11 19.84 -1.40
N GLU A 308 -36.36 21.09 -1.75
CA GLU A 308 -35.53 22.21 -1.31
C GLU A 308 -35.41 22.33 0.22
N SER A 309 -36.46 21.95 0.95
CA SER A 309 -36.48 21.92 2.42
C SER A 309 -35.73 20.75 3.06
N ASP A 310 -35.41 19.73 2.28
CA ASP A 310 -34.75 18.52 2.79
C ASP A 310 -33.27 18.78 3.07
N LYS A 311 -32.73 18.05 4.01
CA LYS A 311 -31.28 18.10 4.30
C LYS A 311 -30.49 17.60 3.10
N ASN A 312 -29.39 18.27 2.81
CA ASN A 312 -28.44 17.81 1.80
C ASN A 312 -27.88 16.42 2.18
N LEU A 313 -27.63 15.63 1.13
CA LEU A 313 -26.85 14.41 1.24
C LEU A 313 -25.43 14.75 1.72
N SER A 314 -24.91 14.01 2.67
CA SER A 314 -23.53 14.20 3.10
C SER A 314 -22.54 13.69 2.05
N GLY A 315 -21.28 14.12 2.14
CA GLY A 315 -20.25 13.60 1.25
C GLY A 315 -20.14 12.08 1.27
N ASP A 316 -20.39 11.46 2.43
CA ASP A 316 -20.35 10.00 2.59
C ASP A 316 -21.49 9.31 1.86
N ASP A 317 -22.70 9.92 1.91
CA ASP A 317 -23.84 9.38 1.19
C ASP A 317 -23.63 9.41 -0.32
N VAL A 318 -23.04 10.51 -0.80
CA VAL A 318 -22.72 10.71 -2.23
C VAL A 318 -21.61 9.79 -2.72
N ARG A 319 -20.64 9.45 -1.88
CA ARG A 319 -19.47 8.65 -2.28
C ARG A 319 -19.57 7.16 -1.93
N GLU A 320 -20.69 6.69 -1.37
CA GLU A 320 -20.90 5.24 -1.16
C GLU A 320 -20.93 4.51 -2.51
N GLY A 321 -20.06 3.51 -2.69
CA GLY A 321 -19.93 2.75 -3.93
C GLY A 321 -19.23 3.50 -5.07
N LEU A 322 -18.57 4.62 -4.78
CA LEU A 322 -17.83 5.40 -5.77
C LEU A 322 -16.41 4.85 -5.95
N THR A 323 -16.04 4.56 -7.18
CA THR A 323 -14.64 4.39 -7.61
C THR A 323 -14.25 5.60 -8.44
N ALA A 324 -13.18 6.31 -8.07
CA ALA A 324 -12.69 7.45 -8.84
C ALA A 324 -11.16 7.54 -8.84
N VAL A 325 -10.65 8.04 -9.96
CA VAL A 325 -9.25 8.42 -10.17
C VAL A 325 -9.19 9.91 -10.41
N VAL A 326 -8.38 10.62 -9.62
CA VAL A 326 -8.17 12.07 -9.71
C VAL A 326 -6.69 12.31 -10.01
N SER A 327 -6.37 12.80 -11.19
CA SER A 327 -5.00 13.10 -11.62
C SER A 327 -4.85 14.57 -11.92
N VAL A 328 -3.82 15.20 -11.34
CA VAL A 328 -3.46 16.60 -11.64
C VAL A 328 -2.05 16.70 -12.15
N LYS A 329 -1.83 17.60 -13.12
CA LYS A 329 -0.52 17.95 -13.66
C LYS A 329 -0.26 19.43 -13.38
N ILE A 330 0.80 19.71 -12.64
CA ILE A 330 1.18 21.07 -12.22
C ILE A 330 2.69 21.26 -12.37
N SER A 331 3.11 22.50 -12.66
CA SER A 331 4.53 22.80 -12.90
C SER A 331 5.37 22.74 -11.62
N GLU A 332 4.82 23.19 -10.50
CA GLU A 332 5.54 23.29 -9.21
C GLU A 332 4.73 22.62 -8.08
N PRO A 333 4.69 21.27 -8.01
CA PRO A 333 3.97 20.57 -6.95
C PRO A 333 4.69 20.73 -5.62
N GLN A 334 3.92 21.00 -4.57
CA GLN A 334 4.36 21.08 -3.19
C GLN A 334 3.78 19.90 -2.43
N PHE A 335 4.64 19.02 -1.93
CA PHE A 335 4.22 17.86 -1.16
C PHE A 335 4.54 18.04 0.32
N GLU A 336 3.70 17.47 1.17
CA GLU A 336 4.01 17.33 2.59
C GLU A 336 4.98 16.14 2.76
N GLY A 337 6.25 16.43 3.09
CA GLY A 337 7.30 15.43 3.32
C GLY A 337 7.99 14.88 2.07
N GLN A 338 9.09 14.16 2.31
CA GLN A 338 9.95 13.59 1.26
C GLN A 338 9.28 12.44 0.48
N THR A 339 8.40 11.70 1.12
CA THR A 339 7.68 10.57 0.52
C THR A 339 6.56 10.96 -0.43
N LYS A 340 6.29 12.27 -0.57
CA LYS A 340 5.33 12.87 -1.52
C LYS A 340 3.89 12.33 -1.39
N THR A 341 3.49 11.87 -0.20
CA THR A 341 2.22 11.19 0.04
C THR A 341 1.00 12.12 0.00
N LYS A 342 1.20 13.45 0.12
CA LYS A 342 0.11 14.41 0.17
C LYS A 342 0.45 15.70 -0.57
N LEU A 343 -0.44 16.14 -1.46
CA LEU A 343 -0.30 17.40 -2.20
C LEU A 343 -0.78 18.59 -1.36
N GLY A 344 0.08 19.62 -1.22
CA GLY A 344 -0.15 20.80 -0.39
C GLY A 344 -0.63 22.06 -1.13
N ASN A 345 -0.46 22.15 -2.45
CA ASN A 345 -0.79 23.31 -3.26
C ASN A 345 -2.24 23.80 -3.06
N SER A 346 -2.46 24.94 -2.40
CA SER A 346 -3.79 25.42 -2.03
C SER A 346 -4.68 25.79 -3.22
N GLU A 347 -4.09 26.32 -4.29
CA GLU A 347 -4.75 26.72 -5.54
C GLU A 347 -5.39 25.56 -6.29
N VAL A 348 -4.81 24.37 -6.21
CA VAL A 348 -5.28 23.16 -6.90
C VAL A 348 -6.68 22.77 -6.46
N ARG A 349 -7.04 22.99 -5.18
CA ARG A 349 -8.38 22.71 -4.66
C ARG A 349 -9.47 23.39 -5.45
N GLY A 350 -9.33 24.70 -5.70
CA GLY A 350 -10.33 25.49 -6.40
C GLY A 350 -10.43 25.15 -7.88
N VAL A 351 -9.29 24.84 -8.50
CA VAL A 351 -9.23 24.43 -9.91
C VAL A 351 -9.95 23.11 -10.13
N VAL A 352 -9.63 22.09 -9.33
CA VAL A 352 -10.28 20.77 -9.42
C VAL A 352 -11.76 20.86 -9.09
N ASP A 353 -12.15 21.65 -8.06
CA ASP A 353 -13.56 21.88 -7.72
C ASP A 353 -14.33 22.45 -8.91
N SER A 354 -13.79 23.46 -9.59
CA SER A 354 -14.43 24.08 -10.75
C SER A 354 -14.56 23.10 -11.93
N ILE A 355 -13.47 22.45 -12.33
CA ILE A 355 -13.46 21.53 -13.48
C ILE A 355 -14.42 20.36 -13.26
N VAL A 356 -14.40 19.76 -12.08
CA VAL A 356 -15.28 18.64 -11.73
C VAL A 356 -16.75 19.08 -11.67
N ALA A 357 -17.02 20.25 -11.09
CA ALA A 357 -18.38 20.74 -10.99
C ALA A 357 -19.01 20.99 -12.38
N ASP A 358 -18.28 21.64 -13.25
CA ASP A 358 -18.76 21.94 -14.61
C ASP A 358 -18.91 20.65 -15.43
N GLY A 359 -17.92 19.77 -15.43
CA GLY A 359 -17.92 18.55 -16.24
C GLY A 359 -18.94 17.52 -15.76
N VAL A 360 -18.98 17.21 -14.45
CA VAL A 360 -19.96 16.26 -13.90
C VAL A 360 -21.38 16.83 -13.99
N GLY A 361 -21.56 18.13 -13.72
CA GLY A 361 -22.85 18.77 -13.86
C GLY A 361 -23.44 18.65 -15.28
N THR A 362 -22.62 18.94 -16.28
CA THR A 362 -23.00 18.78 -17.71
C THR A 362 -23.33 17.31 -18.02
N PHE A 363 -22.48 16.39 -17.59
CA PHE A 363 -22.72 14.95 -17.82
C PHE A 363 -24.06 14.47 -17.25
N LEU A 364 -24.41 14.88 -16.03
CA LEU A 364 -25.67 14.48 -15.38
C LEU A 364 -26.89 15.06 -16.10
N GLU A 365 -26.79 16.27 -16.61
CA GLU A 365 -27.89 16.89 -17.41
C GLU A 365 -28.09 16.19 -18.76
N GLU A 366 -26.98 15.74 -19.39
CA GLU A 366 -27.01 14.97 -20.63
C GLU A 366 -27.45 13.51 -20.41
N ASN A 367 -27.23 12.96 -19.20
CA ASN A 367 -27.48 11.56 -18.87
C ASN A 367 -28.41 11.39 -17.64
N PRO A 368 -29.69 11.85 -17.72
CA PRO A 368 -30.59 11.89 -16.56
C PRO A 368 -30.88 10.50 -15.97
N ALA A 369 -30.82 9.43 -16.75
CA ALA A 369 -30.99 8.07 -16.26
C ALA A 369 -29.85 7.67 -15.31
N VAL A 370 -28.59 8.01 -15.65
CA VAL A 370 -27.43 7.78 -14.80
C VAL A 370 -27.51 8.66 -13.55
N GLY A 371 -27.87 9.94 -13.70
CA GLY A 371 -28.06 10.86 -12.59
C GLY A 371 -29.05 10.32 -11.56
N LYS A 372 -30.21 9.79 -12.02
CA LYS A 372 -31.20 9.16 -11.15
C LYS A 372 -30.60 7.96 -10.38
N ILE A 373 -29.89 7.06 -11.06
CA ILE A 373 -29.28 5.89 -10.42
C ILE A 373 -28.31 6.32 -9.32
N ILE A 374 -27.46 7.31 -9.57
CA ILE A 374 -26.49 7.84 -8.61
C ILE A 374 -27.21 8.44 -7.39
N ILE A 375 -28.26 9.23 -7.62
CA ILE A 375 -29.05 9.83 -6.53
C ILE A 375 -29.77 8.77 -5.72
N ASP A 376 -30.40 7.79 -6.35
CA ASP A 376 -31.09 6.69 -5.66
C ASP A 376 -30.11 5.94 -4.76
N LYS A 377 -28.88 5.66 -5.23
CA LYS A 377 -27.80 5.06 -4.44
C LYS A 377 -27.45 5.93 -3.22
N ALA A 378 -27.24 7.23 -3.42
CA ALA A 378 -26.90 8.16 -2.34
C ALA A 378 -28.03 8.31 -1.30
N LEU A 379 -29.30 8.32 -1.73
CA LEU A 379 -30.47 8.32 -0.85
C LEU A 379 -30.57 7.03 -0.01
N MET A 380 -30.23 5.89 -0.60
CA MET A 380 -30.17 4.62 0.12
C MET A 380 -29.06 4.64 1.17
N ALA A 381 -27.89 5.20 0.83
CA ALA A 381 -26.78 5.38 1.76
C ALA A 381 -27.16 6.30 2.93
N ALA A 382 -27.82 7.43 2.66
CA ALA A 382 -28.28 8.36 3.68
C ALA A 382 -29.25 7.70 4.67
N ARG A 383 -30.22 6.91 4.18
CA ARG A 383 -31.15 6.15 5.02
C ARG A 383 -30.43 5.13 5.89
N ALA A 384 -29.49 4.39 5.33
CA ALA A 384 -28.69 3.40 6.07
C ALA A 384 -27.83 4.07 7.16
N ARG A 385 -27.18 5.21 6.84
CA ARG A 385 -26.40 6.01 7.79
C ARG A 385 -27.26 6.51 8.95
N ASP A 386 -28.46 7.03 8.68
CA ASP A 386 -29.38 7.49 9.72
C ASP A 386 -29.87 6.35 10.61
N ALA A 387 -30.11 5.16 10.03
CA ALA A 387 -30.43 3.95 10.80
C ALA A 387 -29.24 3.52 11.68
N ALA A 388 -28.03 3.53 11.14
CA ALA A 388 -26.81 3.21 11.91
C ALA A 388 -26.57 4.22 13.05
N ARG A 389 -26.80 5.51 12.82
CA ARG A 389 -26.70 6.55 13.87
C ARG A 389 -27.70 6.30 15.00
N LYS A 390 -28.96 6.03 14.68
CA LYS A 390 -29.98 5.69 15.68
C LYS A 390 -29.60 4.46 16.48
N ALA A 391 -29.10 3.42 15.82
CA ALA A 391 -28.61 2.21 16.50
C ALA A 391 -27.44 2.52 17.45
N ARG A 392 -26.47 3.34 17.03
CA ARG A 392 -25.34 3.80 17.87
C ARG A 392 -25.82 4.59 19.09
N GLU A 393 -26.75 5.52 18.92
CA GLU A 393 -27.30 6.32 20.03
C GLU A 393 -28.01 5.45 21.06
N LEU A 394 -28.78 4.45 20.61
CA LEU A 394 -29.39 3.47 21.48
C LEU A 394 -28.34 2.63 22.24
N THR A 395 -27.32 2.16 21.54
CA THR A 395 -26.19 1.41 22.14
C THR A 395 -25.43 2.28 23.14
N ARG A 396 -25.15 3.56 22.79
CA ARG A 396 -24.44 4.51 23.66
C ARG A 396 -25.23 4.85 24.93
N LYS A 397 -26.55 4.98 24.85
CA LYS A 397 -27.39 5.14 26.03
C LYS A 397 -27.34 3.90 26.94
N SER A 398 -27.37 2.70 26.37
CA SER A 398 -27.21 1.45 27.12
C SER A 398 -25.81 1.24 27.67
N VAL A 399 -24.76 1.79 27.03
CA VAL A 399 -23.36 1.74 27.50
C VAL A 399 -23.09 2.78 28.58
N LEU A 400 -23.74 3.95 28.55
CA LEU A 400 -23.64 4.96 29.61
C LEU A 400 -24.35 4.50 30.92
N GLU A 401 -25.37 3.64 30.80
CA GLU A 401 -26.03 3.00 31.96
C GLU A 401 -25.25 1.76 32.45
N ARG A 402 -24.36 1.17 31.65
CA ARG A 402 -23.47 0.06 32.02
C ARG A 402 -22.07 0.37 31.51
N SER A 403 -21.21 0.97 32.30
CA SER A 403 -19.76 1.17 32.02
C SER A 403 -18.99 -0.17 32.06
N THR A 404 -19.39 -1.14 31.24
CA THR A 404 -18.78 -2.47 31.22
C THR A 404 -18.19 -2.74 29.84
N LEU A 405 -16.86 -2.98 29.83
CA LEU A 405 -16.15 -3.65 28.76
C LEU A 405 -16.88 -4.94 28.35
N PRO A 406 -16.72 -5.44 27.12
CA PRO A 406 -17.37 -6.68 26.69
C PRO A 406 -17.17 -7.77 27.76
N GLY A 407 -18.23 -8.43 28.20
CA GLY A 407 -18.16 -9.41 29.26
C GLY A 407 -17.23 -10.61 29.01
N LYS A 408 -16.76 -10.74 27.77
CA LYS A 408 -15.78 -11.74 27.35
C LYS A 408 -14.33 -11.26 27.38
N LEU A 409 -14.10 -9.95 27.38
CA LEU A 409 -12.76 -9.38 27.43
C LEU A 409 -12.10 -9.67 28.78
N ALA A 410 -10.99 -10.37 28.75
CA ALA A 410 -10.07 -10.45 29.87
C ALA A 410 -9.03 -9.33 29.73
N ASP A 411 -9.32 -8.16 30.28
CA ASP A 411 -8.48 -6.96 30.16
C ASP A 411 -7.17 -7.08 30.95
N CYS A 412 -6.19 -6.24 30.61
CA CYS A 412 -4.93 -6.09 31.35
C CYS A 412 -5.04 -4.99 32.41
N SER A 413 -4.10 -4.97 33.36
CA SER A 413 -4.12 -4.02 34.48
C SER A 413 -3.42 -2.69 34.15
N SER A 414 -2.46 -2.68 33.22
CA SER A 414 -1.80 -1.44 32.76
C SER A 414 -2.80 -0.53 32.04
N LYS A 415 -2.60 0.78 32.24
CA LYS A 415 -3.39 1.84 31.58
C LYS A 415 -2.57 2.58 30.50
N ASP A 416 -1.29 2.23 30.35
CA ASP A 416 -0.45 2.77 29.29
C ASP A 416 -0.69 1.97 28.00
N PRO A 417 -1.31 2.58 26.97
CA PRO A 417 -1.56 1.90 25.70
C PRO A 417 -0.28 1.37 25.03
N MET A 418 0.85 2.05 25.21
CA MET A 418 2.13 1.69 24.58
C MET A 418 2.70 0.37 25.12
N GLU A 419 2.39 0.03 26.38
CA GLU A 419 2.76 -1.25 26.97
C GLU A 419 1.76 -2.36 26.66
N CYS A 420 0.49 -1.98 26.36
CA CYS A 420 -0.62 -2.93 26.29
C CYS A 420 -0.75 -3.57 24.92
N GLU A 421 -1.15 -4.83 24.91
CA GLU A 421 -1.48 -5.59 23.72
C GLU A 421 -2.74 -6.45 23.94
N ILE A 422 -3.50 -6.68 22.86
CA ILE A 422 -4.70 -7.50 22.88
C ILE A 422 -4.58 -8.66 21.90
N TYR A 423 -4.85 -9.87 22.38
CA TYR A 423 -4.98 -11.06 21.55
C TYR A 423 -6.45 -11.28 21.19
N ILE A 424 -6.73 -11.35 19.90
CA ILE A 424 -8.02 -11.80 19.37
C ILE A 424 -7.89 -13.29 19.11
N VAL A 425 -8.60 -14.08 19.90
CA VAL A 425 -8.43 -15.54 19.95
C VAL A 425 -9.67 -16.25 19.43
N GLU A 426 -9.45 -17.28 18.62
CA GLU A 426 -10.52 -18.15 18.13
C GLU A 426 -11.07 -19.05 19.24
N GLY A 427 -12.37 -18.94 19.47
CA GLY A 427 -13.10 -19.82 20.38
C GLY A 427 -12.86 -19.60 21.88
N ASP A 428 -13.76 -20.17 22.68
CA ASP A 428 -13.69 -20.07 24.14
C ASP A 428 -12.63 -21.01 24.74
N SER A 429 -12.27 -22.13 24.06
CA SER A 429 -11.27 -23.09 24.52
C SER A 429 -9.86 -22.50 24.50
N ALA A 430 -9.40 -22.08 23.34
CA ALA A 430 -8.10 -21.39 23.21
C ALA A 430 -8.06 -20.09 24.01
N GLY A 431 -9.19 -19.36 24.05
CA GLY A 431 -9.38 -18.20 24.92
C GLY A 431 -9.19 -18.50 26.40
N GLY A 432 -9.56 -19.71 26.87
CA GLY A 432 -9.34 -20.19 28.24
C GLY A 432 -7.85 -20.38 28.55
N SER A 433 -7.12 -21.11 27.70
CA SER A 433 -5.68 -21.32 27.84
C SER A 433 -4.91 -19.99 27.76
N ALA A 434 -5.25 -19.11 26.81
CA ALA A 434 -4.65 -17.80 26.67
C ALA A 434 -4.88 -16.90 27.90
N LYS A 435 -6.10 -16.90 28.49
CA LYS A 435 -6.40 -16.17 29.72
C LYS A 435 -5.58 -16.63 30.92
N GLN A 436 -5.26 -17.92 30.99
CA GLN A 436 -4.43 -18.49 32.05
C GLN A 436 -2.95 -18.20 31.84
N GLY A 437 -2.46 -18.35 30.58
CA GLY A 437 -1.06 -18.19 30.23
C GLY A 437 -0.56 -16.75 30.15
N ARG A 438 -1.46 -15.76 29.90
CA ARG A 438 -1.07 -14.38 29.63
C ARG A 438 -0.37 -13.65 30.77
N ASN A 439 0.43 -12.67 30.46
CA ASN A 439 0.85 -11.67 31.44
C ASN A 439 -0.30 -10.66 31.69
N ARG A 440 -0.92 -10.76 32.87
CA ARG A 440 -2.08 -9.93 33.24
C ARG A 440 -1.78 -8.43 33.33
N LYS A 441 -0.50 -8.05 33.42
CA LYS A 441 -0.11 -6.64 33.49
C LYS A 441 -0.43 -5.91 32.19
N PHE A 442 -0.03 -6.49 31.05
CA PHE A 442 -0.07 -5.80 29.75
C PHE A 442 -0.79 -6.56 28.62
N GLN A 443 -1.16 -7.83 28.83
CA GLN A 443 -1.85 -8.64 27.82
C GLN A 443 -3.35 -8.78 28.13
N ALA A 444 -4.19 -8.39 27.15
CA ALA A 444 -5.63 -8.61 27.17
C ALA A 444 -6.01 -9.74 26.21
N ILE A 445 -7.08 -10.49 26.51
CA ILE A 445 -7.60 -11.56 25.66
C ILE A 445 -9.06 -11.30 25.33
N LEU A 446 -9.37 -11.28 24.03
CA LEU A 446 -10.73 -11.19 23.50
C LEU A 446 -11.05 -12.45 22.69
N PRO A 447 -11.76 -13.44 23.25
CA PRO A 447 -12.19 -14.60 22.49
C PRO A 447 -13.35 -14.24 21.55
N LEU A 448 -13.27 -14.70 20.30
CA LEU A 448 -14.33 -14.59 19.32
C LEU A 448 -15.08 -15.93 19.22
N ARG A 449 -16.40 -15.89 19.09
CA ARG A 449 -17.22 -17.08 18.88
C ARG A 449 -17.45 -17.29 17.38
N GLY A 450 -16.69 -18.21 16.80
CA GLY A 450 -16.82 -18.60 15.40
C GLY A 450 -16.44 -17.48 14.42
N LYS A 451 -16.80 -17.67 13.17
CA LYS A 451 -16.51 -16.74 12.06
C LYS A 451 -17.22 -15.40 12.28
N ILE A 452 -16.46 -14.31 12.17
CA ILE A 452 -17.05 -12.97 12.22
C ILE A 452 -17.79 -12.65 10.92
N LEU A 453 -18.63 -11.63 10.97
CA LEU A 453 -19.37 -11.15 9.81
C LEU A 453 -18.39 -10.72 8.70
N ASN A 454 -18.62 -11.20 7.48
CA ASN A 454 -17.89 -10.69 6.32
C ASN A 454 -18.37 -9.27 5.99
N VAL A 455 -17.53 -8.29 6.32
CA VAL A 455 -17.86 -6.87 6.19
C VAL A 455 -17.85 -6.37 4.74
N GLU A 456 -17.19 -7.09 3.82
CA GLU A 456 -17.18 -6.75 2.39
C GLU A 456 -18.59 -6.79 1.79
N LYS A 457 -19.44 -7.68 2.28
CA LYS A 457 -20.81 -7.95 1.79
C LYS A 457 -21.90 -7.21 2.54
N GLN A 458 -21.56 -6.36 3.51
CA GLN A 458 -22.55 -5.83 4.42
C GLN A 458 -22.42 -4.31 4.60
N ARG A 459 -23.56 -3.67 4.81
CA ARG A 459 -23.64 -2.26 5.18
C ARG A 459 -23.23 -2.04 6.64
N LEU A 460 -22.72 -0.84 6.90
CA LEU A 460 -22.21 -0.44 8.22
C LEU A 460 -23.22 -0.61 9.37
N ASP A 461 -24.51 -0.40 9.12
CA ASP A 461 -25.57 -0.60 10.12
C ASP A 461 -25.68 -2.06 10.58
N ARG A 462 -25.57 -3.03 9.66
CA ARG A 462 -25.53 -4.46 9.98
C ARG A 462 -24.22 -4.86 10.66
N ILE A 463 -23.10 -4.31 10.19
CA ILE A 463 -21.78 -4.54 10.76
C ILE A 463 -21.75 -4.15 12.24
N LEU A 464 -22.30 -2.98 12.60
CA LEU A 464 -22.37 -2.48 13.97
C LEU A 464 -23.33 -3.27 14.88
N ASN A 465 -24.27 -4.01 14.29
CA ASN A 465 -25.16 -4.89 15.04
C ASN A 465 -24.55 -6.27 15.34
N ALA A 466 -23.44 -6.65 14.68
CA ALA A 466 -22.74 -7.90 14.94
C ALA A 466 -21.99 -7.85 16.29
N ASP A 467 -22.27 -8.79 17.19
CA ASP A 467 -21.72 -8.83 18.57
C ASP A 467 -20.19 -8.88 18.59
N SER A 468 -19.55 -9.65 17.70
CA SER A 468 -18.10 -9.76 17.60
C SER A 468 -17.45 -8.44 17.20
N ILE A 469 -18.02 -7.76 16.21
CA ILE A 469 -17.55 -6.44 15.75
C ILE A 469 -17.70 -5.40 16.86
N ARG A 470 -18.88 -5.36 17.48
CA ARG A 470 -19.18 -4.45 18.60
C ARG A 470 -18.22 -4.66 19.76
N SER A 471 -17.91 -5.91 20.08
CA SER A 471 -16.95 -6.27 21.13
C SER A 471 -15.54 -5.75 20.82
N MET A 472 -15.06 -5.90 19.58
CA MET A 472 -13.76 -5.37 19.15
C MET A 472 -13.72 -3.84 19.19
N VAL A 473 -14.71 -3.17 18.60
CA VAL A 473 -14.79 -1.69 18.61
C VAL A 473 -14.77 -1.14 20.04
N THR A 474 -15.53 -1.77 20.95
CA THR A 474 -15.58 -1.37 22.36
C THR A 474 -14.26 -1.67 23.08
N ALA A 475 -13.63 -2.83 22.82
CA ALA A 475 -12.35 -3.19 23.43
C ALA A 475 -11.23 -2.24 23.01
N PHE A 476 -11.13 -1.90 21.72
CA PHE A 476 -10.10 -1.00 21.21
C PHE A 476 -10.27 0.44 21.67
N GLY A 477 -11.50 0.91 21.82
CA GLY A 477 -11.83 2.25 22.31
C GLY A 477 -11.58 3.39 21.28
N ALA A 478 -11.11 3.07 20.08
CA ALA A 478 -10.67 4.02 19.06
C ALA A 478 -11.76 4.40 18.04
N GLY A 479 -12.98 3.85 18.14
CA GLY A 479 -14.05 4.09 17.17
C GLY A 479 -14.00 3.16 15.96
N ILE A 480 -14.68 3.52 14.86
CA ILE A 480 -14.78 2.73 13.63
C ILE A 480 -15.03 3.64 12.42
N GLY A 481 -14.45 3.29 11.28
CA GLY A 481 -14.61 4.04 10.04
C GLY A 481 -14.06 5.47 10.18
N LYS A 482 -14.88 6.47 9.88
CA LYS A 482 -14.47 7.89 9.96
C LYS A 482 -14.32 8.43 11.37
N ASP A 483 -14.96 7.77 12.35
CA ASP A 483 -14.82 8.11 13.77
C ASP A 483 -13.61 7.40 14.42
N PHE A 484 -12.84 6.63 13.62
CA PHE A 484 -11.66 5.94 14.10
C PHE A 484 -10.54 6.94 14.38
N ASP A 485 -10.00 6.88 15.59
CA ASP A 485 -8.95 7.76 16.09
C ASP A 485 -7.88 6.92 16.79
N VAL A 486 -6.74 6.73 16.14
CA VAL A 486 -5.62 5.93 16.66
C VAL A 486 -5.13 6.45 18.01
N SER A 487 -5.18 7.77 18.25
CA SER A 487 -4.73 8.36 19.52
C SER A 487 -5.52 7.87 20.74
N LYS A 488 -6.70 7.29 20.50
CA LYS A 488 -7.58 6.70 21.55
C LYS A 488 -7.45 5.20 21.69
N LEU A 489 -6.53 4.59 20.94
CA LEU A 489 -6.32 3.16 20.96
C LEU A 489 -5.83 2.71 22.35
N ARG A 490 -6.49 1.68 22.91
CA ARG A 490 -6.17 1.16 24.24
C ARG A 490 -5.00 0.17 24.24
N TYR A 491 -4.65 -0.39 23.11
CA TYR A 491 -3.61 -1.42 22.94
C TYR A 491 -2.73 -1.09 21.75
N ASN A 492 -1.44 -0.93 21.99
CA ASN A 492 -0.47 -0.65 20.92
C ASN A 492 -0.32 -1.80 19.92
N ARG A 493 -0.58 -3.04 20.35
CA ARG A 493 -0.55 -4.21 19.48
C ARG A 493 -1.87 -4.96 19.52
N ILE A 494 -2.42 -5.22 18.33
CA ILE A 494 -3.59 -6.07 18.11
C ILE A 494 -3.09 -7.34 17.45
N ILE A 495 -3.13 -8.45 18.15
CA ILE A 495 -2.53 -9.70 17.73
C ILE A 495 -3.64 -10.70 17.40
N ILE A 496 -3.71 -11.10 16.13
CA ILE A 496 -4.62 -12.16 15.68
C ILE A 496 -3.98 -13.49 16.00
N MET A 497 -4.67 -14.32 16.79
CA MET A 497 -4.22 -15.64 17.21
C MET A 497 -5.33 -16.66 16.93
N THR A 498 -5.26 -17.29 15.77
CA THR A 498 -6.22 -18.28 15.24
C THR A 498 -5.56 -19.64 15.13
N ASP A 499 -6.38 -20.69 15.04
CA ASP A 499 -5.91 -22.05 14.79
C ASP A 499 -5.15 -22.16 13.44
N ALA A 500 -4.28 -23.14 13.31
CA ALA A 500 -3.48 -23.37 12.11
C ALA A 500 -4.25 -24.13 11.01
N ASP A 501 -5.57 -24.19 11.10
CA ASP A 501 -6.45 -24.86 10.15
C ASP A 501 -7.10 -23.90 9.14
N VAL A 502 -7.93 -24.43 8.25
CA VAL A 502 -8.65 -23.67 7.22
C VAL A 502 -9.66 -22.67 7.80
N ASP A 503 -10.27 -22.99 8.93
CA ASP A 503 -11.23 -22.11 9.61
C ASP A 503 -10.52 -20.93 10.27
N GLY A 504 -9.39 -21.18 10.95
CA GLY A 504 -8.54 -20.12 11.51
C GLY A 504 -7.95 -19.20 10.45
N ALA A 505 -7.53 -19.75 9.29
CA ALA A 505 -7.10 -18.95 8.14
C ALA A 505 -8.24 -18.05 7.60
N HIS A 506 -9.48 -18.57 7.56
CA HIS A 506 -10.65 -17.81 7.14
C HIS A 506 -10.99 -16.69 8.16
N ILE A 507 -10.95 -16.97 9.47
CA ILE A 507 -11.19 -15.97 10.52
C ILE A 507 -10.14 -14.86 10.44
N ARG A 508 -8.87 -15.19 10.24
CA ARG A 508 -7.80 -14.23 10.02
C ARG A 508 -8.07 -13.32 8.81
N THR A 509 -8.50 -13.89 7.69
CA THR A 509 -8.87 -13.13 6.48
C THR A 509 -10.05 -12.20 6.75
N LEU A 510 -11.09 -12.66 7.46
CA LEU A 510 -12.23 -11.82 7.85
C LEU A 510 -11.82 -10.66 8.75
N LEU A 511 -10.93 -10.90 9.72
CA LEU A 511 -10.39 -9.85 10.61
C LEU A 511 -9.56 -8.83 9.84
N LEU A 512 -8.67 -9.27 8.96
CA LEU A 512 -7.88 -8.38 8.11
C LEU A 512 -8.78 -7.55 7.19
N THR A 513 -9.84 -8.16 6.62
CA THR A 513 -10.85 -7.42 5.82
C THR A 513 -11.52 -6.34 6.66
N PHE A 514 -11.91 -6.65 7.89
CA PHE A 514 -12.52 -5.68 8.80
C PHE A 514 -11.57 -4.53 9.13
N PHE A 515 -10.32 -4.80 9.47
CA PHE A 515 -9.34 -3.76 9.76
C PHE A 515 -9.03 -2.93 8.52
N TYR A 516 -8.83 -3.56 7.38
CA TYR A 516 -8.57 -2.86 6.13
C TYR A 516 -9.71 -1.91 5.73
N ARG A 517 -10.97 -2.34 5.84
CA ARG A 517 -12.13 -1.56 5.41
C ARG A 517 -12.56 -0.47 6.41
N TYR A 518 -12.41 -0.71 7.70
CA TYR A 518 -13.03 0.13 8.74
C TYR A 518 -12.08 0.68 9.79
N MET A 519 -10.84 0.20 9.85
CA MET A 519 -9.81 0.64 10.80
C MET A 519 -8.42 0.68 10.12
N ARG A 520 -8.36 1.19 8.89
CA ARG A 520 -7.17 1.20 8.06
C ARG A 520 -5.92 1.74 8.76
N PRO A 521 -5.97 2.82 9.55
CA PRO A 521 -4.79 3.32 10.26
C PRO A 521 -4.14 2.29 11.19
N LEU A 522 -4.87 1.27 11.68
CA LEU A 522 -4.25 0.19 12.47
C LEU A 522 -3.20 -0.60 11.68
N ILE A 523 -3.42 -0.78 10.39
CA ILE A 523 -2.47 -1.48 9.51
C ILE A 523 -1.35 -0.53 9.09
N ASP A 524 -1.70 0.67 8.65
CA ASP A 524 -0.77 1.66 8.11
C ASP A 524 0.26 2.11 9.17
N GLU A 525 -0.16 2.27 10.42
CA GLU A 525 0.71 2.63 11.55
C GLU A 525 1.36 1.40 12.22
N GLY A 526 0.99 0.19 11.77
CA GLY A 526 1.66 -1.06 12.16
C GLY A 526 1.28 -1.60 13.52
N HIS A 527 0.01 -1.49 13.89
CA HIS A 527 -0.55 -2.03 15.14
C HIS A 527 -1.07 -3.46 15.01
N VAL A 528 -1.23 -4.01 13.80
CA VAL A 528 -1.82 -5.34 13.56
C VAL A 528 -0.73 -6.39 13.35
N PHE A 529 -0.83 -7.47 14.12
CA PHE A 529 0.10 -8.60 14.05
C PHE A 529 -0.66 -9.93 13.98
N ILE A 530 -0.01 -10.94 13.42
CA ILE A 530 -0.47 -12.32 13.35
C ILE A 530 0.50 -13.18 14.16
N ALA A 531 0.01 -13.83 15.21
CA ALA A 531 0.80 -14.76 15.98
C ALA A 531 1.10 -16.03 15.17
N GLN A 532 2.31 -16.53 15.31
CA GLN A 532 2.76 -17.78 14.70
C GLN A 532 2.97 -18.83 15.80
N PRO A 533 1.94 -19.64 16.12
CA PRO A 533 2.13 -20.77 17.03
C PRO A 533 2.94 -21.88 16.34
N PRO A 534 3.63 -22.75 17.10
CA PRO A 534 4.33 -23.89 16.52
C PRO A 534 3.35 -24.89 15.90
N LEU A 535 3.78 -25.52 14.82
CA LEU A 535 3.03 -26.60 14.16
C LEU A 535 3.29 -27.96 14.82
N TYR A 536 4.49 -28.14 15.38
CA TYR A 536 4.93 -29.42 15.95
C TYR A 536 5.56 -29.24 17.32
N LYS A 537 5.32 -30.23 18.17
CA LYS A 537 6.08 -30.48 19.40
C LYS A 537 6.81 -31.80 19.24
N ILE A 538 8.11 -31.79 19.47
CA ILE A 538 8.99 -32.96 19.37
C ILE A 538 9.54 -33.24 20.75
N SER A 539 9.34 -34.45 21.28
CA SER A 539 9.82 -34.81 22.60
C SER A 539 10.64 -36.10 22.61
N LYS A 540 11.74 -36.08 23.36
CA LYS A 540 12.59 -37.24 23.63
C LYS A 540 13.02 -37.26 25.09
N GLY A 541 12.37 -38.09 25.87
CA GLY A 541 12.55 -38.12 27.31
C GLY A 541 12.10 -36.83 27.99
N LYS A 542 13.03 -36.03 28.52
CA LYS A 542 12.73 -34.73 29.15
C LYS A 542 12.98 -33.52 28.22
N LYS A 543 13.56 -33.77 27.03
CA LYS A 543 13.84 -32.68 26.07
C LYS A 543 12.61 -32.46 25.18
N GLU A 544 12.14 -31.24 25.17
CA GLU A 544 11.03 -30.78 24.27
C GLU A 544 11.57 -29.69 23.34
N VAL A 545 11.21 -29.74 22.06
CA VAL A 545 11.54 -28.76 21.04
C VAL A 545 10.27 -28.47 20.24
N TYR A 546 10.08 -27.23 19.85
CA TYR A 546 8.96 -26.79 19.02
C TYR A 546 9.48 -26.48 17.61
N ALA A 547 8.69 -26.81 16.58
CA ALA A 547 9.01 -26.50 15.20
C ALA A 547 7.82 -25.76 14.54
N TYR A 548 8.15 -24.74 13.76
CA TYR A 548 7.19 -23.83 13.13
C TYR A 548 7.03 -24.11 11.63
N SER A 549 7.88 -24.98 11.06
CA SER A 549 7.79 -25.44 9.67
C SER A 549 8.19 -26.93 9.57
N ASP A 550 7.95 -27.53 8.40
CA ASP A 550 8.36 -28.92 8.11
C ASP A 550 9.90 -29.05 8.05
N GLU A 551 10.59 -28.01 7.56
CA GLU A 551 12.05 -27.95 7.53
C GLU A 551 12.64 -27.91 8.95
N GLU A 552 12.04 -27.13 9.85
CA GLU A 552 12.44 -27.08 11.25
C GLU A 552 12.16 -28.42 11.96
N LEU A 553 11.05 -29.09 11.62
CA LEU A 553 10.76 -30.44 12.12
C LEU A 553 11.86 -31.43 11.70
N GLU A 554 12.25 -31.44 10.43
CA GLU A 554 13.31 -32.32 9.95
C GLU A 554 14.66 -32.02 10.61
N SER A 555 14.98 -30.74 10.76
CA SER A 555 16.22 -30.30 11.45
C SER A 555 16.24 -30.75 12.91
N ALA A 556 15.15 -30.54 13.64
CA ALA A 556 15.01 -30.96 15.03
C ALA A 556 15.07 -32.49 15.20
N LEU A 557 14.49 -33.26 14.29
CA LEU A 557 14.57 -34.72 14.27
C LEU A 557 16.00 -35.19 14.05
N ASN A 558 16.75 -34.57 13.14
CA ASN A 558 18.14 -34.91 12.88
C ASN A 558 19.02 -34.64 14.12
N GLU A 559 18.81 -33.53 14.82
CA GLU A 559 19.52 -33.18 16.06
C GLU A 559 19.21 -34.13 17.22
N MET A 560 17.98 -34.70 17.24
CA MET A 560 17.55 -35.65 18.29
C MET A 560 17.93 -37.11 18.00
N GLY A 561 18.67 -37.39 16.90
CA GLY A 561 19.22 -38.73 16.59
C GLY A 561 18.52 -39.46 15.45
N GLY A 562 17.80 -38.73 14.59
CA GLY A 562 17.16 -39.23 13.37
C GLY A 562 15.79 -39.86 13.58
N LYS A 563 15.11 -40.20 12.46
CA LYS A 563 13.73 -40.76 12.42
C LYS A 563 13.59 -42.12 13.11
N ASP A 564 14.67 -42.84 13.33
CA ASP A 564 14.66 -44.17 13.98
C ASP A 564 14.82 -44.11 15.52
N SER A 565 14.93 -42.94 16.11
CA SER A 565 14.99 -42.79 17.55
C SER A 565 13.58 -42.73 18.17
N SER A 566 13.42 -43.13 19.44
CA SER A 566 12.14 -43.03 20.20
C SER A 566 11.78 -41.57 20.47
N VAL A 567 11.44 -40.85 19.42
CA VAL A 567 11.00 -39.46 19.46
C VAL A 567 9.49 -39.42 19.28
N ASP A 568 8.79 -38.74 20.17
CA ASP A 568 7.38 -38.52 20.05
C ASP A 568 7.11 -37.17 19.34
N ILE A 569 6.28 -37.17 18.32
CA ILE A 569 5.94 -36.01 17.51
C ILE A 569 4.45 -35.74 17.65
N GLN A 570 4.11 -34.61 18.25
CA GLN A 570 2.74 -34.11 18.30
C GLN A 570 2.56 -32.98 17.28
N ARG A 571 1.65 -33.15 16.33
CA ARG A 571 1.22 -32.06 15.44
C ARG A 571 0.05 -31.33 16.10
N TYR A 572 0.17 -30.01 16.26
CA TYR A 572 -0.93 -29.18 16.74
C TYR A 572 -1.86 -28.82 15.59
N LYS A 573 -3.15 -29.13 15.74
CA LYS A 573 -4.21 -28.72 14.80
C LYS A 573 -4.87 -27.42 15.20
N GLY A 574 -4.84 -27.11 16.50
CA GLY A 574 -5.43 -25.89 17.02
C GLY A 574 -4.84 -25.48 18.38
N LEU A 575 -4.99 -24.21 18.71
CA LEU A 575 -4.52 -23.59 19.96
C LEU A 575 -5.17 -24.21 21.21
N GLY A 576 -6.35 -24.79 21.05
CA GLY A 576 -7.04 -25.50 22.13
C GLY A 576 -6.35 -26.78 22.61
N GLU A 577 -5.40 -27.32 21.83
CA GLU A 577 -4.58 -28.48 22.21
C GLU A 577 -3.38 -28.10 23.08
N MET A 578 -3.06 -26.79 23.15
CA MET A 578 -1.96 -26.28 23.96
C MET A 578 -2.44 -25.92 25.36
N ASN A 579 -1.69 -26.33 26.37
CA ASN A 579 -1.93 -25.83 27.72
C ASN A 579 -1.40 -24.39 27.89
N ALA A 580 -1.75 -23.76 29.00
CA ALA A 580 -1.44 -22.36 29.25
C ALA A 580 0.08 -22.04 29.23
N ASN A 581 0.93 -22.95 29.73
CA ASN A 581 2.37 -22.76 29.75
C ASN A 581 2.96 -22.90 28.34
N GLN A 582 2.54 -23.92 27.58
CA GLN A 582 2.97 -24.11 26.20
C GLN A 582 2.63 -22.89 25.34
N LEU A 583 1.41 -22.37 25.48
CA LEU A 583 0.96 -21.20 24.75
C LEU A 583 1.73 -19.94 25.14
N TRP A 584 2.07 -19.80 26.44
CA TRP A 584 2.96 -18.73 26.88
C TRP A 584 4.34 -18.84 26.28
N ASP A 585 5.00 -19.98 26.47
CA ASP A 585 6.40 -20.17 26.11
C ASP A 585 6.66 -20.04 24.59
N THR A 586 5.68 -20.40 23.75
CA THR A 586 5.86 -20.43 22.29
C THR A 586 5.23 -19.26 21.53
N THR A 587 4.15 -18.67 22.08
CA THR A 587 3.28 -17.78 21.27
C THR A 587 2.99 -16.45 21.95
N MET A 588 3.03 -16.37 23.28
CA MET A 588 2.62 -15.16 24.01
C MET A 588 3.77 -14.46 24.73
N ASN A 589 4.87 -15.14 25.04
CA ASN A 589 6.03 -14.54 25.66
C ASN A 589 6.72 -13.55 24.69
N PRO A 590 6.81 -12.25 25.04
CA PRO A 590 7.43 -11.26 24.15
C PRO A 590 8.86 -11.56 23.72
N GLU A 591 9.59 -12.32 24.50
CA GLU A 591 11.02 -12.65 24.23
C GLU A 591 11.19 -13.82 23.24
N GLU A 592 10.18 -14.72 23.16
CA GLU A 592 10.29 -15.97 22.40
C GLU A 592 9.32 -16.08 21.22
N ARG A 593 8.21 -15.33 21.25
CA ARG A 593 7.13 -15.41 20.27
C ARG A 593 7.54 -14.89 18.91
N ILE A 594 6.95 -15.47 17.86
CA ILE A 594 7.06 -15.00 16.48
C ILE A 594 5.77 -14.26 16.11
N LEU A 595 5.90 -13.01 15.69
CA LEU A 595 4.78 -12.18 15.22
C LEU A 595 5.05 -11.70 13.78
N LEU A 596 4.10 -11.97 12.89
CA LEU A 596 4.07 -11.40 11.55
C LEU A 596 3.34 -10.05 11.59
N LYS A 597 3.99 -8.98 11.21
CA LYS A 597 3.36 -7.66 11.10
C LYS A 597 2.53 -7.60 9.81
N ALA A 598 1.27 -7.19 9.93
CA ALA A 598 0.44 -6.94 8.75
C ALA A 598 0.79 -5.56 8.16
N THR A 599 1.12 -5.53 6.88
CA THR A 599 1.44 -4.32 6.11
C THR A 599 0.64 -4.28 4.83
N VAL A 600 0.43 -3.09 4.30
CA VAL A 600 -0.13 -2.88 2.95
C VAL A 600 0.88 -2.07 2.15
N GLU A 601 1.45 -2.68 1.13
CA GLU A 601 2.44 -2.06 0.26
C GLU A 601 1.77 -1.34 -0.92
N ASP A 602 0.73 -1.95 -1.47
CA ASP A 602 -0.08 -1.43 -2.58
C ASP A 602 -1.56 -1.45 -2.20
N ALA A 603 -2.17 -0.26 -2.13
CA ALA A 603 -3.57 -0.12 -1.73
C ALA A 603 -4.54 -0.64 -2.81
N ILE A 604 -4.18 -0.54 -4.09
CA ILE A 604 -5.00 -1.02 -5.22
C ILE A 604 -5.01 -2.54 -5.24
N ALA A 605 -3.82 -3.17 -5.16
CA ALA A 605 -3.70 -4.61 -5.11
C ALA A 605 -4.39 -5.21 -3.88
N ALA A 606 -4.30 -4.56 -2.71
CA ALA A 606 -4.99 -4.98 -1.50
C ALA A 606 -6.52 -4.89 -1.65
N ASP A 607 -7.06 -3.78 -2.20
CA ASP A 607 -8.50 -3.64 -2.48
C ASP A 607 -9.00 -4.74 -3.42
N GLU A 608 -8.23 -5.03 -4.48
CA GLU A 608 -8.55 -6.09 -5.42
C GLU A 608 -8.61 -7.46 -4.75
N ILE A 609 -7.59 -7.82 -3.97
CA ILE A 609 -7.53 -9.10 -3.26
C ILE A 609 -8.71 -9.26 -2.32
N PHE A 610 -9.03 -8.24 -1.51
CA PHE A 610 -10.19 -8.31 -0.61
C PHE A 610 -11.51 -8.42 -1.40
N THR A 611 -11.66 -7.68 -2.50
CA THR A 611 -12.84 -7.76 -3.38
C THR A 611 -12.99 -9.15 -4.00
N ILE A 612 -11.90 -9.75 -4.50
CA ILE A 612 -11.91 -11.11 -5.09
C ILE A 612 -12.23 -12.16 -4.03
N LEU A 613 -11.51 -12.15 -2.91
CA LEU A 613 -11.61 -13.23 -1.91
C LEU A 613 -12.89 -13.12 -1.09
N MET A 614 -13.32 -11.91 -0.75
CA MET A 614 -14.39 -11.67 0.22
C MET A 614 -15.67 -11.10 -0.40
N GLY A 615 -15.64 -10.63 -1.65
CA GLY A 615 -16.78 -10.11 -2.41
C GLY A 615 -17.80 -11.17 -2.82
N ASP A 616 -18.87 -10.77 -3.49
CA ASP A 616 -19.99 -11.65 -3.88
C ASP A 616 -19.68 -12.50 -5.12
N LYS A 617 -18.82 -12.01 -6.04
CA LYS A 617 -18.50 -12.73 -7.28
C LYS A 617 -17.68 -14.00 -7.02
N VAL A 618 -18.20 -15.12 -7.48
CA VAL A 618 -17.57 -16.44 -7.29
C VAL A 618 -16.48 -16.70 -8.32
N GLU A 619 -16.69 -16.26 -9.57
CA GLU A 619 -15.80 -16.57 -10.69
C GLU A 619 -14.38 -16.00 -10.49
N PRO A 620 -14.18 -14.71 -10.16
CA PRO A 620 -12.84 -14.17 -9.93
C PRO A 620 -12.11 -14.89 -8.78
N ARG A 621 -12.86 -15.30 -7.74
CA ARG A 621 -12.29 -16.09 -6.62
C ARG A 621 -11.84 -17.47 -7.07
N ARG A 622 -12.62 -18.14 -7.91
CA ARG A 622 -12.26 -19.46 -8.46
C ARG A 622 -10.99 -19.36 -9.33
N GLU A 623 -10.92 -18.37 -10.20
CA GLU A 623 -9.75 -18.12 -11.05
C GLU A 623 -8.50 -17.81 -10.20
N PHE A 624 -8.65 -17.00 -9.16
CA PHE A 624 -7.56 -16.69 -8.22
C PHE A 624 -7.04 -17.96 -7.53
N ILE A 625 -7.94 -18.83 -7.04
CA ILE A 625 -7.58 -20.10 -6.40
C ILE A 625 -6.84 -20.99 -7.40
N GLN A 626 -7.34 -21.13 -8.63
CA GLN A 626 -6.71 -21.96 -9.67
C GLN A 626 -5.31 -21.46 -10.03
N LYS A 627 -5.16 -20.14 -10.22
CA LYS A 627 -3.87 -19.51 -10.56
C LYS A 627 -2.83 -19.71 -9.46
N ASN A 628 -3.26 -19.64 -8.20
CA ASN A 628 -2.35 -19.71 -7.05
C ASN A 628 -2.25 -21.11 -6.41
N ALA A 629 -2.95 -22.13 -6.96
CA ALA A 629 -2.99 -23.48 -6.38
C ALA A 629 -1.59 -24.11 -6.23
N LYS A 630 -0.66 -23.81 -7.14
CA LYS A 630 0.73 -24.31 -7.09
C LYS A 630 1.57 -23.66 -5.98
N LYS A 631 1.17 -22.50 -5.46
CA LYS A 631 1.88 -21.79 -4.40
C LYS A 631 1.48 -22.27 -2.99
N VAL A 632 0.48 -23.13 -2.89
CA VAL A 632 0.00 -23.68 -1.61
C VAL A 632 0.92 -24.81 -1.18
N SER A 633 1.66 -24.61 -0.08
CA SER A 633 2.60 -25.59 0.49
C SER A 633 1.95 -26.49 1.55
N ASN A 634 0.91 -26.02 2.23
CA ASN A 634 0.26 -26.73 3.34
C ASN A 634 -1.22 -26.98 3.03
N LEU A 635 -1.51 -28.10 2.36
CA LEU A 635 -2.88 -28.60 2.25
C LEU A 635 -3.16 -29.49 3.46
N ASP A 636 -4.19 -29.14 4.23
CA ASP A 636 -4.75 -30.01 5.26
C ASP A 636 -5.64 -31.05 4.56
N ILE A 637 -5.02 -32.17 4.11
CA ILE A 637 -5.68 -33.28 3.43
C ILE A 637 -5.92 -34.39 4.46
#